data_ca254759bfc15ef06f3c5f1010b6ff18
#
_entry.id   ca254759bfc15ef06f3c5f1010b6ff18
#
_cell.length_a   1.000
_cell.length_b   1.000
_cell.length_c   1.000
_cell.angle_alpha   90.00
_cell.angle_beta   90.00
_cell.angle_gamma   90.00
#
_symmetry.space_group_name_H-M   'P 1'
#
loop_
_entity.id
_entity.type
_entity.pdbx_description
1 polymer ?
#
loop_
_entity_poly.entity_id
_entity_poly.type
_entity_poly.pdbx_seq_one_letter_code
_entity_poly.pdbx_strand_id
1 'polypeptide(L)'
;MLLSHPNNMLSRLLISSFLLTLPAALLAEVDFAHQVMPVLQEHCAECHTGKKKKGGLAMNTRAELLEGSEFGDVVTSGDAADSLMIELIHSTDDDEWMPPKGPRLNPQEIAILEKWINERMKWDESIRLGKAAWQPPLKPRQVKLPAAHQGREHPIDRILDADMKKREQSPPVAATDAAFIRRATLDVHGLLPTPDELASFLADTEPKKRESHVRKLLANDVSYADHWLTMWNDLLRNDYTGTGYITKGRQQITGWLYQALKENKPYDQFVRELIAPTPESAGFINGIKWRGDVNASQTREIQFSQNISQVFLGINMKCASCHDSFIDNWKLEEAYNLAAIFSDKPLELNRCDKPTGKMAKPKWIFPELGDIDPKAPKEERLKQLAGLMTHPENGRLTRTVVNRIWERLMGRGIVHPVDAMDAEPWNEDLLDYLACRFAEDGYDLRSFIGFVMSSKAYQSRSVILKKEPGEDYRYAGPLAKRMTAEQFVDSVWQVLGAHPKKATAKVDRKPKDPAAKSLPVRVSLVESDFLTRSLGRPNRDQVVTTRPRDLTTLQAIDLANGDQLAGYLSMGAKALQQKGMGAQELIDWLYRHSLSRPLASGEQKVLEEIINANTAADASGQAHAIEDLLWLVFMQPEFQIIR
;
A
#
# COMPACT_ATOMS: atom_id res chain seq x y z
N MET A 1 26.59 -55.59 -49.37
CA MET A 1 25.95 -56.61 -48.56
C MET A 1 25.51 -55.95 -47.27
N LEU A 2 24.27 -55.42 -47.21
CA LEU A 2 23.04 -56.08 -46.81
C LEU A 2 23.13 -56.68 -45.42
N LEU A 3 22.47 -56.03 -44.45
CA LEU A 3 21.17 -56.35 -43.87
C LEU A 3 20.84 -55.30 -42.75
N SER A 4 19.98 -54.47 -42.98
CA SER A 4 18.67 -54.10 -42.43
C SER A 4 18.15 -54.87 -41.21
N HIS A 5 17.78 -54.16 -40.14
CA HIS A 5 16.63 -54.51 -39.31
C HIS A 5 15.95 -53.24 -38.76
N PRO A 6 14.60 -53.24 -38.75
CA PRO A 6 13.82 -52.04 -38.52
C PRO A 6 13.21 -51.93 -37.10
N ASN A 7 12.92 -50.70 -36.72
CA ASN A 7 11.80 -50.22 -35.93
C ASN A 7 11.35 -50.91 -34.64
N ASN A 8 11.50 -50.16 -33.56
CA ASN A 8 10.46 -50.12 -32.54
C ASN A 8 10.36 -48.68 -31.98
N MET A 9 9.69 -47.81 -32.76
CA MET A 9 9.42 -46.40 -32.41
C MET A 9 7.94 -46.17 -32.04
N LEU A 10 7.21 -47.21 -31.71
CA LEU A 10 5.75 -47.14 -31.44
C LEU A 10 5.33 -47.49 -29.99
N SER A 11 6.25 -47.84 -29.11
CA SER A 11 5.90 -48.19 -27.73
C SER A 11 6.30 -47.12 -26.67
N ARG A 12 6.82 -45.95 -27.09
CA ARG A 12 7.16 -44.85 -26.16
C ARG A 12 6.22 -43.63 -26.19
N LEU A 13 5.14 -43.69 -26.99
CA LEU A 13 4.19 -42.58 -27.15
C LEU A 13 2.86 -42.77 -26.39
N LEU A 14 2.69 -43.82 -25.61
CA LEU A 14 1.44 -44.10 -24.86
C LEU A 14 1.54 -44.00 -23.35
N ILE A 15 2.69 -43.61 -22.77
CA ILE A 15 2.84 -43.39 -21.31
C ILE A 15 2.91 -41.91 -20.95
N SER A 16 2.99 -41.00 -21.94
CA SER A 16 3.11 -39.54 -21.67
C SER A 16 1.79 -38.76 -21.66
N SER A 17 0.63 -39.40 -21.86
CA SER A 17 -0.66 -38.70 -21.99
C SER A 17 -1.62 -38.90 -20.81
N PHE A 18 -1.17 -39.52 -19.70
CA PHE A 18 -2.09 -39.77 -18.55
C PHE A 18 -1.74 -39.00 -17.27
N LEU A 19 -0.82 -38.02 -17.36
CA LEU A 19 -0.38 -37.25 -16.19
C LEU A 19 -0.72 -35.75 -16.25
N LEU A 20 -1.68 -35.32 -17.08
CA LEU A 20 -1.97 -33.89 -17.30
C LEU A 20 -3.46 -33.51 -17.19
N THR A 21 -4.24 -34.23 -16.39
CA THR A 21 -5.57 -33.76 -16.00
C THR A 21 -5.75 -33.87 -14.50
N LEU A 22 -4.88 -33.20 -13.72
CA LEU A 22 -5.31 -32.73 -12.42
C LEU A 22 -6.24 -31.53 -12.68
N PRO A 23 -7.46 -31.54 -12.15
CA PRO A 23 -8.36 -30.42 -12.32
C PRO A 23 -7.73 -29.17 -11.69
N ALA A 24 -7.61 -28.10 -12.46
CA ALA A 24 -7.13 -26.78 -12.02
C ALA A 24 -7.97 -26.18 -10.85
N ALA A 25 -8.99 -26.88 -10.40
CA ALA A 25 -9.82 -26.53 -9.25
C ALA A 25 -9.12 -26.69 -7.89
N LEU A 26 -7.95 -27.34 -7.82
CA LEU A 26 -7.23 -27.56 -6.56
C LEU A 26 -6.20 -26.49 -6.20
N LEU A 27 -6.02 -25.46 -7.04
CA LEU A 27 -5.04 -24.39 -6.85
C LEU A 27 -5.65 -22.99 -6.70
N ALA A 28 -6.97 -22.84 -6.69
CA ALA A 28 -7.59 -21.55 -6.43
C ALA A 28 -7.44 -21.22 -4.93
N GLU A 29 -6.74 -20.14 -4.64
CA GLU A 29 -6.63 -19.58 -3.31
C GLU A 29 -8.01 -19.19 -2.77
N VAL A 30 -8.21 -19.31 -1.44
CA VAL A 30 -9.49 -18.92 -0.82
C VAL A 30 -9.67 -17.40 -0.92
N ASP A 31 -10.79 -16.99 -1.50
CA ASP A 31 -11.19 -15.58 -1.53
C ASP A 31 -11.76 -15.20 -0.16
N PHE A 32 -10.99 -14.41 0.59
CA PHE A 32 -11.39 -13.98 1.92
C PHE A 32 -12.72 -13.24 1.91
N ALA A 33 -12.89 -12.26 1.01
CA ALA A 33 -14.08 -11.41 1.00
C ALA A 33 -15.37 -12.15 0.63
N HIS A 34 -15.28 -13.14 -0.27
CA HIS A 34 -16.48 -13.82 -0.80
C HIS A 34 -16.74 -15.20 -0.22
N GLN A 35 -15.72 -15.84 0.38
CA GLN A 35 -15.87 -17.19 0.92
C GLN A 35 -15.74 -17.23 2.45
N VAL A 36 -14.74 -16.56 3.03
CA VAL A 36 -14.47 -16.61 4.47
C VAL A 36 -15.35 -15.64 5.26
N MET A 37 -15.42 -14.39 4.80
CA MET A 37 -16.17 -13.34 5.51
C MET A 37 -17.64 -13.66 5.72
N PRO A 38 -18.38 -14.22 4.76
CA PRO A 38 -19.77 -14.63 5.01
C PRO A 38 -19.90 -15.62 6.16
N VAL A 39 -19.01 -16.60 6.24
CA VAL A 39 -19.01 -17.62 7.32
C VAL A 39 -18.72 -16.97 8.67
N LEU A 40 -17.67 -16.15 8.76
CA LEU A 40 -17.32 -15.44 9.99
C LEU A 40 -18.42 -14.45 10.42
N GLN A 41 -19.06 -13.77 9.46
CA GLN A 41 -20.15 -12.83 9.74
C GLN A 41 -21.39 -13.52 10.27
N GLU A 42 -21.75 -14.67 9.70
CA GLU A 42 -22.96 -15.42 10.09
C GLU A 42 -22.80 -16.11 11.45
N HIS A 43 -21.65 -16.73 11.69
CA HIS A 43 -21.46 -17.63 12.83
C HIS A 43 -20.64 -17.03 13.99
N CYS A 44 -19.79 -16.04 13.76
CA CYS A 44 -18.82 -15.55 14.75
C CYS A 44 -19.05 -14.08 15.16
N ALA A 45 -19.42 -13.21 14.21
CA ALA A 45 -19.39 -11.77 14.37
C ALA A 45 -20.29 -11.25 15.50
N GLU A 46 -21.45 -11.85 15.75
CA GLU A 46 -22.37 -11.38 16.80
C GLU A 46 -21.71 -11.37 18.19
N CYS A 47 -20.81 -12.31 18.46
CA CYS A 47 -20.18 -12.47 19.77
C CYS A 47 -18.76 -11.93 19.87
N HIS A 48 -18.02 -11.85 18.74
CA HIS A 48 -16.59 -11.58 18.71
C HIS A 48 -16.21 -10.30 17.96
N THR A 49 -17.17 -9.39 17.70
CA THR A 49 -16.87 -8.11 17.04
C THR A 49 -17.41 -6.89 17.79
N GLY A 50 -16.86 -5.71 17.48
CA GLY A 50 -17.21 -4.44 18.08
C GLY A 50 -16.84 -4.39 19.57
N LYS A 51 -17.80 -4.03 20.42
CA LYS A 51 -17.61 -4.01 21.89
C LYS A 51 -17.79 -5.37 22.54
N LYS A 52 -18.29 -6.35 21.79
CA LYS A 52 -18.49 -7.71 22.28
C LYS A 52 -17.22 -8.53 22.04
N LYS A 53 -16.53 -8.87 23.10
CA LYS A 53 -15.30 -9.70 23.07
C LYS A 53 -15.51 -10.88 24.02
N LYS A 54 -16.47 -11.76 23.66
CA LYS A 54 -16.71 -12.94 24.50
C LYS A 54 -15.49 -13.85 24.51
N GLY A 55 -15.12 -14.34 25.70
CA GLY A 55 -13.89 -15.10 25.89
C GLY A 55 -12.62 -14.32 25.61
N GLY A 56 -12.67 -12.97 25.65
CA GLY A 56 -11.53 -12.12 25.32
C GLY A 56 -11.21 -12.00 23.82
N LEU A 57 -11.86 -12.81 22.95
CA LEU A 57 -11.57 -12.84 21.52
C LEU A 57 -12.20 -11.66 20.78
N ALA A 58 -11.38 -10.96 20.00
CA ALA A 58 -11.82 -9.97 19.02
C ALA A 58 -11.46 -10.43 17.60
N MET A 59 -12.40 -10.28 16.67
CA MET A 59 -12.25 -10.74 15.29
C MET A 59 -12.52 -9.63 14.26
N ASN A 60 -12.43 -8.35 14.63
CA ASN A 60 -12.72 -7.28 13.68
C ASN A 60 -11.66 -7.16 12.58
N THR A 61 -10.41 -7.55 12.88
CA THR A 61 -9.28 -7.56 11.96
C THR A 61 -8.46 -8.83 12.11
N ARG A 62 -7.61 -9.13 11.12
CA ARG A 62 -6.65 -10.23 11.22
C ARG A 62 -5.74 -10.09 12.45
N ALA A 63 -5.27 -8.88 12.71
CA ALA A 63 -4.40 -8.62 13.86
C ALA A 63 -5.09 -8.96 15.18
N GLU A 64 -6.35 -8.53 15.37
CA GLU A 64 -7.12 -8.83 16.56
C GLU A 64 -7.41 -10.33 16.72
N LEU A 65 -7.69 -11.05 15.62
CA LEU A 65 -7.86 -12.51 15.67
C LEU A 65 -6.57 -13.21 16.12
N LEU A 66 -5.41 -12.74 15.65
CA LEU A 66 -4.10 -13.28 16.04
C LEU A 66 -3.63 -12.84 17.43
N GLU A 67 -4.28 -11.86 18.05
CA GLU A 67 -4.06 -11.55 19.48
C GLU A 67 -4.55 -12.68 20.40
N GLY A 68 -5.44 -13.53 19.88
CA GLY A 68 -5.99 -14.66 20.62
C GLY A 68 -7.13 -14.27 21.56
N SER A 69 -7.34 -15.11 22.57
CA SER A 69 -8.39 -15.01 23.56
C SER A 69 -7.84 -15.08 24.98
N GLU A 70 -8.70 -14.99 25.99
CA GLU A 70 -8.31 -15.27 27.39
C GLU A 70 -7.83 -16.71 27.63
N PHE A 71 -8.08 -17.61 26.66
CA PHE A 71 -7.65 -19.02 26.69
C PHE A 71 -6.38 -19.27 25.87
N GLY A 72 -5.76 -18.23 25.28
CA GLY A 72 -4.58 -18.32 24.45
C GLY A 72 -4.83 -18.11 22.96
N ASP A 73 -3.90 -18.58 22.13
CA ASP A 73 -3.99 -18.45 20.67
C ASP A 73 -5.20 -19.24 20.14
N VAL A 74 -6.03 -18.58 19.33
CA VAL A 74 -7.25 -19.18 18.78
C VAL A 74 -7.00 -19.77 17.40
N VAL A 75 -6.00 -19.26 16.68
CA VAL A 75 -5.65 -19.72 15.34
C VAL A 75 -4.13 -19.81 15.19
N THR A 76 -3.66 -20.98 14.78
CA THR A 76 -2.26 -21.20 14.38
C THR A 76 -2.13 -20.97 12.87
N SER A 77 -1.50 -19.86 12.48
CA SER A 77 -1.41 -19.45 11.07
C SER A 77 -0.63 -20.46 10.23
N GLY A 78 -1.29 -21.08 9.29
CA GLY A 78 -0.75 -22.11 8.41
C GLY A 78 -1.02 -23.54 8.90
N ASP A 79 -1.72 -23.71 10.04
CA ASP A 79 -2.08 -25.02 10.59
C ASP A 79 -3.49 -24.99 11.18
N ALA A 80 -4.47 -25.42 10.39
CA ALA A 80 -5.85 -25.50 10.82
C ALA A 80 -6.08 -26.60 11.86
N ALA A 81 -5.31 -27.68 11.82
CA ALA A 81 -5.46 -28.80 12.74
C ALA A 81 -5.00 -28.45 14.16
N ASP A 82 -4.04 -27.52 14.29
CA ASP A 82 -3.52 -26.98 15.55
C ASP A 82 -4.20 -25.65 15.94
N SER A 83 -5.40 -25.39 15.44
CA SER A 83 -6.16 -24.16 15.72
C SER A 83 -7.36 -24.42 16.60
N LEU A 84 -7.40 -23.79 17.79
CA LEU A 84 -8.51 -23.89 18.74
C LEU A 84 -9.86 -23.55 18.10
N MET A 85 -9.89 -22.60 17.16
CA MET A 85 -11.11 -22.27 16.39
C MET A 85 -11.69 -23.50 15.70
N ILE A 86 -10.88 -24.31 15.05
CA ILE A 86 -11.33 -25.50 14.31
C ILE A 86 -11.70 -26.61 15.29
N GLU A 87 -10.96 -26.78 16.36
CA GLU A 87 -11.29 -27.72 17.44
C GLU A 87 -12.70 -27.46 18.02
N LEU A 88 -12.98 -26.17 18.38
CA LEU A 88 -14.28 -25.79 18.93
C LEU A 88 -15.43 -25.88 17.91
N ILE A 89 -15.19 -25.66 16.63
CA ILE A 89 -16.18 -25.83 15.57
C ILE A 89 -16.53 -27.33 15.38
N HIS A 90 -15.57 -28.22 15.58
CA HIS A 90 -15.77 -29.68 15.50
C HIS A 90 -16.24 -30.30 16.81
N SER A 91 -16.18 -29.58 17.94
CA SER A 91 -16.56 -30.15 19.24
C SER A 91 -17.98 -30.72 19.21
N THR A 92 -18.15 -31.84 19.87
CA THR A 92 -19.46 -32.49 20.11
C THR A 92 -19.99 -32.22 21.51
N ASP A 93 -19.22 -31.51 22.34
CA ASP A 93 -19.61 -31.07 23.67
C ASP A 93 -20.44 -29.81 23.58
N ASP A 94 -21.65 -29.81 24.08
CA ASP A 94 -22.57 -28.68 24.01
C ASP A 94 -22.09 -27.46 24.82
N ASP A 95 -21.18 -27.65 25.77
CA ASP A 95 -20.59 -26.57 26.58
C ASP A 95 -19.35 -25.91 25.90
N GLU A 96 -18.74 -26.58 24.93
CA GLU A 96 -17.51 -26.12 24.26
C GLU A 96 -17.71 -25.70 22.81
N TRP A 97 -18.71 -26.25 22.10
CA TRP A 97 -18.85 -26.05 20.67
C TRP A 97 -19.16 -24.60 20.26
N MET A 98 -18.65 -24.20 19.12
CA MET A 98 -18.87 -22.86 18.52
C MET A 98 -19.55 -22.99 17.15
N PRO A 99 -20.54 -22.11 16.87
CA PRO A 99 -21.16 -21.11 17.75
C PRO A 99 -22.11 -21.73 18.78
N PRO A 100 -22.20 -21.20 20.01
CA PRO A 100 -23.01 -21.77 21.06
C PRO A 100 -24.52 -21.55 20.86
N LYS A 101 -24.90 -20.79 19.84
CA LYS A 101 -26.28 -20.51 19.44
C LYS A 101 -26.39 -20.39 17.94
N GLY A 102 -27.50 -20.85 17.37
CA GLY A 102 -27.73 -20.80 15.93
C GLY A 102 -27.39 -22.13 15.23
N PRO A 103 -27.42 -22.15 13.90
CA PRO A 103 -27.06 -23.35 13.16
C PRO A 103 -25.55 -23.63 13.26
N ARG A 104 -25.14 -24.88 13.33
CA ARG A 104 -23.76 -25.33 13.19
C ARG A 104 -23.27 -25.03 11.78
N LEU A 105 -21.95 -24.80 11.65
CA LEU A 105 -21.32 -24.66 10.34
C LEU A 105 -21.53 -25.98 9.56
N ASN A 106 -21.82 -25.85 8.29
CA ASN A 106 -21.88 -27.00 7.39
C ASN A 106 -20.47 -27.45 6.96
N PRO A 107 -20.30 -28.69 6.45
CA PRO A 107 -18.96 -29.18 6.07
C PRO A 107 -18.23 -28.35 5.04
N GLN A 108 -18.94 -27.61 4.17
CA GLN A 108 -18.32 -26.74 3.17
C GLN A 108 -17.77 -25.46 3.82
N GLU A 109 -18.49 -24.89 4.76
CA GLU A 109 -18.04 -23.71 5.54
C GLU A 109 -16.82 -24.05 6.38
N ILE A 110 -16.80 -25.22 7.02
CA ILE A 110 -15.64 -25.70 7.80
C ILE A 110 -14.44 -25.86 6.87
N ALA A 111 -14.60 -26.52 5.74
CA ALA A 111 -13.51 -26.72 4.76
C ALA A 111 -12.95 -25.38 4.22
N ILE A 112 -13.79 -24.35 4.07
CA ILE A 112 -13.35 -23.01 3.68
C ILE A 112 -12.46 -22.40 4.77
N LEU A 113 -12.86 -22.48 6.04
CA LEU A 113 -12.09 -21.95 7.17
C LEU A 113 -10.78 -22.70 7.35
N GLU A 114 -10.77 -24.03 7.30
CA GLU A 114 -9.57 -24.84 7.38
C GLU A 114 -8.57 -24.50 6.27
N LYS A 115 -9.06 -24.40 5.03
CA LYS A 115 -8.24 -24.04 3.89
C LYS A 115 -7.67 -22.62 4.04
N TRP A 116 -8.48 -21.66 4.47
CA TRP A 116 -8.04 -20.28 4.70
C TRP A 116 -6.96 -20.20 5.77
N ILE A 117 -7.09 -20.93 6.88
CA ILE A 117 -6.07 -20.98 7.93
C ILE A 117 -4.78 -21.61 7.40
N ASN A 118 -4.88 -22.74 6.65
CA ASN A 118 -3.73 -23.41 6.04
C ASN A 118 -3.02 -22.53 4.98
N GLU A 119 -3.75 -21.64 4.31
CA GLU A 119 -3.21 -20.60 3.41
C GLU A 119 -2.71 -19.34 4.17
N ARG A 120 -2.46 -19.46 5.48
CA ARG A 120 -1.94 -18.42 6.38
C ARG A 120 -2.87 -17.23 6.57
N MET A 121 -4.18 -17.46 6.47
CA MET A 121 -5.22 -16.47 6.75
C MET A 121 -5.00 -15.16 5.99
N LYS A 122 -4.93 -15.22 4.67
CA LYS A 122 -4.92 -13.99 3.88
C LYS A 122 -6.18 -13.20 4.16
N TRP A 123 -5.98 -11.96 4.55
CA TRP A 123 -7.02 -11.02 4.94
C TRP A 123 -6.72 -9.70 4.25
N ASP A 124 -7.68 -9.16 3.51
CA ASP A 124 -7.57 -7.82 2.96
C ASP A 124 -7.69 -6.81 4.12
N GLU A 125 -6.61 -6.09 4.42
CA GLU A 125 -6.56 -5.13 5.54
C GLU A 125 -7.60 -4.01 5.44
N SER A 126 -8.18 -3.78 4.25
CA SER A 126 -9.28 -2.84 4.06
C SER A 126 -10.63 -3.39 4.56
N ILE A 127 -10.71 -4.69 4.86
CA ILE A 127 -11.93 -5.38 5.29
C ILE A 127 -11.92 -5.57 6.80
N ARG A 128 -12.99 -5.15 7.47
CA ARG A 128 -13.23 -5.38 8.90
C ARG A 128 -14.49 -6.23 9.08
N LEU A 129 -14.43 -7.19 10.00
CA LEU A 129 -15.59 -7.97 10.40
C LEU A 129 -16.44 -7.17 11.40
N GLY A 130 -17.76 -7.25 11.27
CA GLY A 130 -18.72 -6.55 12.11
C GLY A 130 -19.15 -5.19 11.55
N LYS A 131 -20.21 -4.63 12.10
CA LYS A 131 -20.74 -3.34 11.64
C LYS A 131 -19.83 -2.19 12.04
N ALA A 132 -19.60 -1.26 11.12
CA ALA A 132 -18.94 0.01 11.42
C ALA A 132 -19.77 0.75 12.51
N ALA A 133 -19.12 1.03 13.63
CA ALA A 133 -19.77 1.70 14.75
C ALA A 133 -19.75 3.24 14.62
N TRP A 134 -18.89 3.76 13.73
CA TRP A 134 -18.64 5.19 13.60
C TRP A 134 -19.12 5.71 12.24
N GLN A 135 -19.97 6.71 12.29
CA GLN A 135 -20.41 7.45 11.11
C GLN A 135 -20.24 8.94 11.38
N PRO A 136 -19.14 9.54 10.93
CA PRO A 136 -18.91 10.96 11.12
C PRO A 136 -19.92 11.79 10.33
N PRO A 137 -20.25 12.99 10.78
CA PRO A 137 -20.89 13.97 9.92
C PRO A 137 -20.13 14.10 8.61
N LEU A 138 -20.84 14.19 7.49
CA LEU A 138 -20.15 14.28 6.18
C LEU A 138 -19.25 15.51 6.13
N LYS A 139 -19.74 16.68 6.59
CA LYS A 139 -18.92 17.89 6.76
C LYS A 139 -17.95 17.72 7.94
N PRO A 140 -16.62 17.88 7.73
CA PRO A 140 -15.66 17.83 8.81
C PRO A 140 -15.91 18.93 9.85
N ARG A 141 -15.69 18.62 11.13
CA ARG A 141 -15.85 19.57 12.22
C ARG A 141 -14.72 20.58 12.23
N GLN A 142 -15.05 21.84 12.52
CA GLN A 142 -14.02 22.84 12.81
C GLN A 142 -13.45 22.58 14.22
N VAL A 143 -12.17 22.20 14.27
CA VAL A 143 -11.52 21.81 15.52
C VAL A 143 -10.88 23.02 16.20
N LYS A 144 -11.29 23.27 17.43
CA LYS A 144 -10.62 24.27 18.28
C LYS A 144 -9.29 23.70 18.77
N LEU A 145 -8.20 24.30 18.33
CA LEU A 145 -6.86 23.85 18.71
C LEU A 145 -6.63 23.94 20.23
N PRO A 146 -6.13 22.88 20.88
CA PRO A 146 -5.69 22.92 22.27
C PRO A 146 -4.58 23.97 22.48
N ALA A 147 -4.32 24.39 23.72
CA ALA A 147 -3.18 25.24 24.03
C ALA A 147 -1.85 24.54 23.69
N ALA A 148 -0.86 25.31 23.24
CA ALA A 148 0.47 24.78 22.99
C ALA A 148 1.12 24.25 24.27
N HIS A 149 1.85 23.14 24.16
CA HIS A 149 2.58 22.54 25.26
C HIS A 149 4.10 22.72 25.04
N GLN A 150 4.80 23.26 26.03
CA GLN A 150 6.27 23.44 26.00
C GLN A 150 6.80 24.09 24.68
N GLY A 151 6.11 25.10 24.16
CA GLY A 151 6.49 25.82 22.96
C GLY A 151 6.30 25.03 21.64
N ARG A 152 5.55 23.94 21.66
CA ARG A 152 5.19 23.16 20.46
C ARG A 152 3.92 23.76 19.83
N GLU A 153 4.14 24.78 19.00
CA GLU A 153 3.04 25.61 18.45
C GLU A 153 2.35 24.99 17.22
N HIS A 154 2.97 24.00 16.59
CA HIS A 154 2.42 23.39 15.38
C HIS A 154 1.07 22.71 15.67
N PRO A 155 0.01 22.96 14.87
CA PRO A 155 -1.34 22.43 15.14
C PRO A 155 -1.40 20.92 15.38
N ILE A 156 -0.69 20.13 14.58
CA ILE A 156 -0.58 18.68 14.77
C ILE A 156 -0.03 18.36 16.16
N ASP A 157 1.05 19.03 16.54
CA ASP A 157 1.69 18.80 17.85
C ASP A 157 0.76 19.17 18.99
N ARG A 158 0.03 20.30 18.88
CA ARG A 158 -0.93 20.73 19.91
C ARG A 158 -2.04 19.70 20.15
N ILE A 159 -2.57 19.12 19.07
CA ILE A 159 -3.62 18.08 19.18
C ILE A 159 -3.05 16.81 19.80
N LEU A 160 -1.90 16.35 19.32
CA LEU A 160 -1.27 15.11 19.81
C LEU A 160 -0.76 15.24 21.25
N ASP A 161 -0.16 16.38 21.60
CA ASP A 161 0.32 16.62 22.97
C ASP A 161 -0.85 16.69 23.96
N ALA A 162 -2.00 17.25 23.55
CA ALA A 162 -3.20 17.25 24.38
C ALA A 162 -3.74 15.82 24.60
N ASP A 163 -3.72 14.98 23.60
CA ASP A 163 -4.11 13.57 23.70
C ASP A 163 -3.12 12.78 24.57
N MET A 164 -1.82 12.96 24.38
CA MET A 164 -0.78 12.33 25.20
C MET A 164 -0.88 12.76 26.68
N LYS A 165 -1.14 14.04 26.93
CA LYS A 165 -1.32 14.56 28.30
C LYS A 165 -2.50 13.88 29.00
N LYS A 166 -3.62 13.62 28.30
CA LYS A 166 -4.75 12.87 28.87
C LYS A 166 -4.37 11.44 29.29
N ARG A 167 -3.34 10.89 28.66
CA ARG A 167 -2.81 9.53 28.92
C ARG A 167 -1.56 9.54 29.81
N GLU A 168 -1.20 10.69 30.41
CA GLU A 168 0.00 10.88 31.23
C GLU A 168 1.30 10.52 30.51
N GLN A 169 1.33 10.70 29.17
CA GLN A 169 2.50 10.43 28.33
C GLN A 169 3.19 11.72 27.90
N SER A 170 4.50 11.67 27.81
CA SER A 170 5.31 12.77 27.27
C SER A 170 5.42 12.68 25.75
N PRO A 171 5.56 13.83 25.06
CA PRO A 171 5.84 13.84 23.62
C PRO A 171 7.10 13.04 23.25
N PRO A 172 7.12 12.40 22.08
CA PRO A 172 8.27 11.61 21.65
C PRO A 172 9.51 12.47 21.43
N VAL A 173 10.68 11.89 21.67
CA VAL A 173 11.99 12.54 21.50
C VAL A 173 12.25 12.81 20.01
N ALA A 174 12.90 13.92 19.70
CA ALA A 174 13.29 14.26 18.33
C ALA A 174 14.24 13.21 17.72
N ALA A 175 14.07 12.95 16.44
CA ALA A 175 15.03 12.16 15.65
C ALA A 175 16.36 12.94 15.50
N THR A 176 17.46 12.21 15.33
CA THR A 176 18.73 12.81 14.92
C THR A 176 18.62 13.44 13.54
N ASP A 177 19.48 14.40 13.23
CA ASP A 177 19.47 15.05 11.92
C ASP A 177 19.75 14.06 10.78
N ALA A 178 20.64 13.09 10.99
CA ALA A 178 20.91 12.03 10.02
C ALA A 178 19.68 11.13 9.76
N ALA A 179 18.95 10.75 10.81
CA ALA A 179 17.71 10.00 10.66
C ALA A 179 16.61 10.83 9.98
N PHE A 180 16.52 12.11 10.33
CA PHE A 180 15.53 13.03 9.74
C PHE A 180 15.76 13.21 8.24
N ILE A 181 16.97 13.58 7.80
CA ILE A 181 17.24 13.82 6.36
C ILE A 181 17.02 12.55 5.54
N ARG A 182 17.45 11.38 6.07
CA ARG A 182 17.21 10.09 5.42
C ARG A 182 15.71 9.81 5.24
N ARG A 183 14.93 9.93 6.32
CA ARG A 183 13.46 9.75 6.28
C ARG A 183 12.82 10.72 5.31
N ALA A 184 13.11 12.01 5.42
CA ALA A 184 12.50 13.04 4.60
C ALA A 184 12.77 12.84 3.11
N THR A 185 14.00 12.49 2.73
CA THR A 185 14.38 12.24 1.33
C THR A 185 13.70 10.98 0.79
N LEU A 186 13.63 9.90 1.58
CA LEU A 186 12.91 8.68 1.21
C LEU A 186 11.39 8.90 1.10
N ASP A 187 10.79 9.68 2.01
CA ASP A 187 9.34 9.92 2.00
C ASP A 187 8.91 10.87 0.84
N VAL A 188 9.76 11.81 0.42
CA VAL A 188 9.40 12.78 -0.63
C VAL A 188 9.92 12.36 -2.02
N HIS A 189 11.14 11.86 -2.10
CA HIS A 189 11.80 11.50 -3.36
C HIS A 189 11.93 9.99 -3.58
N GLY A 190 11.74 9.17 -2.54
CA GLY A 190 11.98 7.72 -2.61
C GLY A 190 13.44 7.34 -2.83
N LEU A 191 14.37 8.23 -2.52
CA LEU A 191 15.82 8.08 -2.67
C LEU A 191 16.52 8.30 -1.34
N LEU A 192 17.75 7.82 -1.25
CA LEU A 192 18.67 8.18 -0.18
C LEU A 192 19.19 9.61 -0.36
N PRO A 193 19.50 10.35 0.72
CA PRO A 193 20.31 11.55 0.58
C PRO A 193 21.69 11.18 0.05
N THR A 194 22.25 11.99 -0.84
CA THR A 194 23.65 11.82 -1.26
C THR A 194 24.59 12.09 -0.10
N PRO A 195 25.84 11.55 -0.11
CA PRO A 195 26.84 11.87 0.92
C PRO A 195 27.06 13.37 1.10
N ASP A 196 27.07 14.15 0.01
CA ASP A 196 27.26 15.60 0.05
C ASP A 196 26.04 16.33 0.64
N GLU A 197 24.82 15.90 0.31
CA GLU A 197 23.59 16.44 0.92
C GLU A 197 23.55 16.14 2.41
N LEU A 198 23.91 14.92 2.81
CA LEU A 198 24.00 14.54 4.22
C LEU A 198 25.02 15.40 4.96
N ALA A 199 26.24 15.50 4.44
CA ALA A 199 27.32 16.29 5.05
C ALA A 199 26.92 17.77 5.19
N SER A 200 26.38 18.36 4.12
CA SER A 200 25.93 19.76 4.12
C SER A 200 24.82 19.99 5.13
N PHE A 201 23.84 19.08 5.22
CA PHE A 201 22.73 19.19 6.17
C PHE A 201 23.17 19.04 7.62
N LEU A 202 24.12 18.14 7.90
CA LEU A 202 24.67 17.96 9.25
C LEU A 202 25.52 19.15 9.69
N ALA A 203 26.24 19.80 8.77
CA ALA A 203 27.04 20.99 9.05
C ALA A 203 26.20 22.26 9.19
N ASP A 204 24.98 22.28 8.67
CA ASP A 204 24.07 23.43 8.75
C ASP A 204 23.62 23.64 10.22
N THR A 205 23.83 24.84 10.75
CA THR A 205 23.48 25.25 12.12
C THR A 205 22.19 26.06 12.19
N GLU A 206 21.53 26.33 11.07
CA GLU A 206 20.31 27.14 11.02
C GLU A 206 19.15 26.46 11.77
N PRO A 207 18.45 27.18 12.68
CA PRO A 207 17.36 26.60 13.48
C PRO A 207 16.22 25.99 12.65
N LYS A 208 15.98 26.50 11.44
CA LYS A 208 14.92 26.06 10.52
C LYS A 208 15.43 25.18 9.39
N LYS A 209 16.63 24.59 9.51
CA LYS A 209 17.22 23.75 8.45
C LYS A 209 16.33 22.59 8.02
N ARG A 210 15.60 21.95 8.96
CA ARG A 210 14.68 20.84 8.63
C ARG A 210 13.51 21.29 7.77
N GLU A 211 12.90 22.43 8.11
CA GLU A 211 11.80 23.01 7.30
C GLU A 211 12.30 23.45 5.92
N SER A 212 13.50 24.05 5.86
CA SER A 212 14.13 24.47 4.61
C SER A 212 14.45 23.27 3.72
N HIS A 213 14.94 22.17 4.30
CA HIS A 213 15.20 20.92 3.58
C HIS A 213 13.92 20.31 3.00
N VAL A 214 12.84 20.24 3.78
CA VAL A 214 11.53 19.75 3.30
C VAL A 214 11.03 20.59 2.13
N ARG A 215 11.12 21.93 2.23
CA ARG A 215 10.73 22.81 1.11
C ARG A 215 11.56 22.56 -0.14
N LYS A 216 12.88 22.36 0.01
CA LYS A 216 13.79 22.04 -1.11
C LYS A 216 13.38 20.71 -1.77
N LEU A 217 13.09 19.67 -0.98
CA LEU A 217 12.62 18.39 -1.52
C LEU A 217 11.31 18.54 -2.30
N LEU A 218 10.32 19.21 -1.72
CA LEU A 218 9.00 19.40 -2.34
C LEU A 218 9.05 20.30 -3.58
N ALA A 219 10.04 21.18 -3.69
CA ALA A 219 10.24 22.02 -4.87
C ALA A 219 10.81 21.26 -6.08
N ASN A 220 11.42 20.08 -5.88
CA ASN A 220 11.91 19.25 -6.98
C ASN A 220 10.75 18.47 -7.61
N ASP A 221 10.16 19.07 -8.64
CA ASP A 221 8.94 18.60 -9.29
C ASP A 221 9.10 17.22 -9.94
N VAL A 222 10.23 16.91 -10.53
CA VAL A 222 10.51 15.63 -11.20
C VAL A 222 10.71 14.52 -10.18
N SER A 223 11.56 14.71 -9.17
CA SER A 223 11.79 13.68 -8.14
C SER A 223 10.53 13.39 -7.34
N TYR A 224 9.74 14.43 -7.03
CA TYR A 224 8.44 14.27 -6.40
C TYR A 224 7.49 13.44 -7.27
N ALA A 225 7.33 13.79 -8.55
CA ALA A 225 6.44 13.08 -9.45
C ALA A 225 6.90 11.63 -9.67
N ASP A 226 8.19 11.39 -9.86
CA ASP A 226 8.77 10.05 -10.00
C ASP A 226 8.43 9.15 -8.80
N HIS A 227 8.51 9.65 -7.58
CA HIS A 227 8.24 8.87 -6.37
C HIS A 227 6.73 8.67 -6.14
N TRP A 228 5.95 9.76 -6.16
CA TRP A 228 4.53 9.72 -5.83
C TRP A 228 3.69 9.02 -6.92
N LEU A 229 4.21 8.92 -8.15
CA LEU A 229 3.60 8.13 -9.22
C LEU A 229 3.30 6.69 -8.78
N THR A 230 4.15 6.09 -7.94
CA THR A 230 3.97 4.73 -7.43
C THR A 230 2.66 4.57 -6.67
N MET A 231 2.41 5.47 -5.70
CA MET A 231 1.17 5.46 -4.90
C MET A 231 -0.07 5.65 -5.77
N TRP A 232 -0.02 6.62 -6.69
CA TRP A 232 -1.16 6.91 -7.55
C TRP A 232 -1.38 5.82 -8.61
N ASN A 233 -0.33 5.18 -9.10
CA ASN A 233 -0.47 4.01 -9.96
C ASN A 233 -1.20 2.85 -9.25
N ASP A 234 -0.90 2.63 -7.97
CA ASP A 234 -1.56 1.60 -7.15
C ASP A 234 -3.05 1.94 -6.95
N LEU A 235 -3.35 3.18 -6.55
CA LEU A 235 -4.72 3.65 -6.34
C LEU A 235 -5.54 3.66 -7.63
N LEU A 236 -4.97 4.13 -8.73
CA LEU A 236 -5.68 4.30 -10.01
C LEU A 236 -5.58 3.08 -10.92
N ARG A 237 -5.03 1.97 -10.44
CA ARG A 237 -4.87 0.72 -11.20
C ARG A 237 -4.10 0.92 -12.51
N ASN A 238 -3.17 1.90 -12.54
CA ASN A 238 -2.36 2.20 -13.71
C ASN A 238 -1.08 1.37 -13.74
N ASP A 239 -0.87 0.60 -14.79
CA ASP A 239 0.29 -0.27 -14.95
C ASP A 239 0.78 -0.30 -16.40
N TYR A 240 2.03 -0.67 -16.60
CA TYR A 240 2.71 -0.68 -17.89
C TYR A 240 2.65 -2.03 -18.60
N THR A 241 2.32 -3.08 -17.87
CA THR A 241 2.12 -4.43 -18.41
C THR A 241 0.67 -4.89 -18.27
N GLY A 242 0.26 -5.82 -19.11
CA GLY A 242 -0.97 -6.57 -18.95
C GLY A 242 -0.67 -7.95 -18.37
N THR A 243 -1.62 -8.52 -17.63
CA THR A 243 -1.63 -9.95 -17.33
C THR A 243 -2.33 -10.72 -18.45
N GLY A 244 -2.23 -12.06 -18.47
CA GLY A 244 -2.82 -12.88 -19.52
C GLY A 244 -4.33 -12.68 -19.75
N TYR A 245 -5.06 -12.26 -18.73
CA TYR A 245 -6.52 -12.09 -18.75
C TYR A 245 -6.97 -10.65 -18.99
N ILE A 246 -6.07 -9.68 -19.03
CA ILE A 246 -6.38 -8.26 -19.16
C ILE A 246 -5.85 -7.75 -20.50
N THR A 247 -6.53 -6.76 -21.08
CA THR A 247 -6.01 -6.07 -22.26
C THR A 247 -4.66 -5.44 -21.94
N LYS A 248 -3.73 -5.61 -22.87
CA LYS A 248 -2.33 -5.19 -22.75
C LYS A 248 -2.21 -3.72 -22.35
N GLY A 249 -1.46 -3.48 -21.28
CA GLY A 249 -1.04 -2.15 -20.84
C GLY A 249 -2.19 -1.28 -20.33
N ARG A 250 -2.13 -0.86 -19.08
CA ARG A 250 -3.12 0.02 -18.44
C ARG A 250 -2.55 1.41 -18.22
N GLN A 251 -1.66 1.83 -19.11
CA GLN A 251 -0.95 3.10 -19.01
C GLN A 251 -1.68 4.28 -19.68
N GLN A 252 -3.01 4.21 -19.78
CA GLN A 252 -3.79 5.21 -20.52
C GLN A 252 -3.72 6.61 -19.90
N ILE A 253 -3.54 6.67 -18.58
CA ILE A 253 -3.48 7.94 -17.83
C ILE A 253 -2.07 8.34 -17.42
N THR A 254 -1.03 7.55 -17.75
CA THR A 254 0.33 7.75 -17.20
C THR A 254 0.86 9.16 -17.48
N GLY A 255 0.71 9.66 -18.70
CA GLY A 255 1.17 11.00 -19.08
C GLY A 255 0.44 12.10 -18.31
N TRP A 256 -0.88 12.04 -18.25
CA TRP A 256 -1.72 12.97 -17.50
C TRP A 256 -1.40 12.93 -16.00
N LEU A 257 -1.33 11.73 -15.42
CA LEU A 257 -1.04 11.54 -14.00
C LEU A 257 0.33 12.11 -13.62
N TYR A 258 1.35 11.79 -14.41
CA TYR A 258 2.69 12.31 -14.18
C TYR A 258 2.73 13.84 -14.23
N GLN A 259 2.07 14.44 -15.23
CA GLN A 259 2.00 15.89 -15.37
C GLN A 259 1.22 16.54 -14.23
N ALA A 260 0.09 15.95 -13.82
CA ALA A 260 -0.69 16.42 -12.66
C ALA A 260 0.13 16.43 -11.36
N LEU A 261 0.95 15.40 -11.12
CA LEU A 261 1.86 15.35 -9.98
C LEU A 261 3.00 16.37 -10.09
N LYS A 262 3.59 16.50 -11.27
CA LYS A 262 4.68 17.43 -11.54
C LYS A 262 4.25 18.89 -11.42
N GLU A 263 3.03 19.22 -11.83
CA GLU A 263 2.45 20.56 -11.73
C GLU A 263 1.83 20.86 -10.36
N ASN A 264 1.71 19.85 -9.51
CA ASN A 264 1.00 19.94 -8.23
C ASN A 264 -0.46 20.39 -8.44
N LYS A 265 -1.17 19.68 -9.35
CA LYS A 265 -2.58 19.95 -9.65
C LYS A 265 -3.41 19.91 -8.36
N PRO A 266 -4.24 20.92 -8.07
CA PRO A 266 -5.15 20.88 -6.93
C PRO A 266 -5.97 19.59 -6.91
N TYR A 267 -6.08 18.94 -5.74
CA TYR A 267 -6.64 17.59 -5.65
C TYR A 267 -8.12 17.52 -6.04
N ASP A 268 -8.89 18.56 -5.80
CA ASP A 268 -10.27 18.65 -6.27
C ASP A 268 -10.35 18.65 -7.81
N GLN A 269 -9.47 19.39 -8.50
CA GLN A 269 -9.37 19.37 -9.96
C GLN A 269 -8.87 18.00 -10.47
N PHE A 270 -7.89 17.41 -9.80
CA PHE A 270 -7.40 16.07 -10.07
C PHE A 270 -8.54 15.04 -10.05
N VAL A 271 -9.39 15.09 -9.03
CA VAL A 271 -10.56 14.20 -8.89
C VAL A 271 -11.60 14.49 -9.96
N ARG A 272 -11.90 15.77 -10.23
CA ARG A 272 -12.86 16.17 -11.28
C ARG A 272 -12.46 15.63 -12.64
N GLU A 273 -11.19 15.78 -13.02
CA GLU A 273 -10.69 15.32 -14.32
C GLU A 273 -10.62 13.78 -14.42
N LEU A 274 -10.58 13.04 -13.33
CA LEU A 274 -10.66 11.58 -13.33
C LEU A 274 -12.11 11.07 -13.44
N ILE A 275 -13.09 11.79 -12.91
CA ILE A 275 -14.51 11.39 -12.92
C ILE A 275 -15.23 11.90 -14.16
N ALA A 276 -15.07 13.18 -14.51
CA ALA A 276 -15.55 13.78 -15.76
C ALA A 276 -14.35 14.07 -16.67
N PRO A 277 -13.82 13.05 -17.36
CA PRO A 277 -12.49 13.10 -17.90
C PRO A 277 -12.32 13.95 -19.15
N THR A 278 -11.09 14.46 -19.31
CA THR A 278 -10.53 14.83 -20.61
C THR A 278 -10.11 13.57 -21.39
N PRO A 279 -9.80 13.67 -22.68
CA PRO A 279 -9.27 12.54 -23.43
C PRO A 279 -8.03 11.89 -22.78
N GLU A 280 -7.17 12.68 -22.12
CA GLU A 280 -5.92 12.24 -21.51
C GLU A 280 -6.15 11.51 -20.18
N SER A 281 -7.19 11.85 -19.42
CA SER A 281 -7.51 11.25 -18.11
C SER A 281 -8.55 10.13 -18.18
N ALA A 282 -9.18 9.89 -19.34
CA ALA A 282 -10.29 8.95 -19.50
C ALA A 282 -9.94 7.48 -19.18
N GLY A 283 -8.65 7.14 -19.16
CA GLY A 283 -8.20 5.78 -18.87
C GLY A 283 -8.65 5.26 -17.51
N PHE A 284 -8.81 6.12 -16.51
CA PHE A 284 -9.25 5.72 -15.17
C PHE A 284 -10.69 5.15 -15.18
N ILE A 285 -11.66 5.91 -15.70
CA ILE A 285 -13.07 5.47 -15.72
C ILE A 285 -13.34 4.37 -16.75
N ASN A 286 -12.46 4.21 -17.74
CA ASN A 286 -12.59 3.12 -18.72
C ASN A 286 -12.38 1.73 -18.10
N GLY A 287 -11.79 1.67 -16.91
CA GLY A 287 -11.61 0.44 -16.16
C GLY A 287 -10.70 -0.57 -16.85
N ILE A 288 -10.70 -1.78 -16.33
CA ILE A 288 -9.98 -2.91 -16.90
C ILE A 288 -10.92 -3.69 -17.81
N LYS A 289 -10.43 -3.97 -19.02
CA LYS A 289 -11.12 -4.84 -19.97
C LYS A 289 -10.57 -6.24 -19.84
N TRP A 290 -11.34 -7.14 -19.28
CA TRP A 290 -11.01 -8.53 -19.17
C TRP A 290 -11.14 -9.25 -20.53
N ARG A 291 -10.41 -10.34 -20.71
CA ARG A 291 -10.58 -11.25 -21.83
C ARG A 291 -11.54 -12.36 -21.43
N GLY A 292 -12.53 -12.65 -22.28
CA GLY A 292 -13.57 -13.65 -22.02
C GLY A 292 -14.73 -13.10 -21.20
N ASP A 293 -15.59 -14.00 -20.76
CA ASP A 293 -16.74 -13.68 -19.93
C ASP A 293 -16.31 -13.34 -18.50
N VAL A 294 -16.96 -12.36 -17.94
CA VAL A 294 -16.72 -11.89 -16.57
C VAL A 294 -18.03 -11.93 -15.78
N ASN A 295 -17.92 -12.12 -14.48
CA ASN A 295 -19.07 -12.02 -13.58
C ASN A 295 -19.61 -10.59 -13.53
N ALA A 296 -20.83 -10.42 -13.03
CA ALA A 296 -21.52 -9.13 -12.98
C ALA A 296 -20.71 -8.07 -12.20
N SER A 297 -19.95 -8.47 -11.17
CA SER A 297 -19.13 -7.59 -10.34
C SER A 297 -17.85 -7.09 -11.04
N GLN A 298 -17.51 -7.63 -12.21
CA GLN A 298 -16.32 -7.27 -13.00
C GLN A 298 -16.66 -6.42 -14.24
N THR A 299 -17.93 -6.10 -14.47
CA THR A 299 -18.33 -5.21 -15.56
C THR A 299 -17.73 -3.82 -15.37
N ARG A 300 -17.57 -3.07 -16.46
CA ARG A 300 -16.94 -1.73 -16.42
C ARG A 300 -17.72 -0.75 -15.53
N GLU A 301 -19.03 -0.85 -15.56
CA GLU A 301 -19.94 -0.03 -14.76
C GLU A 301 -19.74 -0.30 -13.26
N ILE A 302 -19.65 -1.54 -12.87
CA ILE A 302 -19.41 -1.93 -11.48
C ILE A 302 -17.98 -1.60 -11.05
N GLN A 303 -16.98 -1.83 -11.90
CA GLN A 303 -15.61 -1.37 -11.63
C GLN A 303 -15.55 0.14 -11.40
N PHE A 304 -16.34 0.93 -12.16
CA PHE A 304 -16.40 2.38 -11.95
C PHE A 304 -16.86 2.71 -10.53
N SER A 305 -17.99 2.15 -10.06
CA SER A 305 -18.48 2.41 -8.70
C SER A 305 -17.50 1.96 -7.63
N GLN A 306 -16.91 0.77 -7.76
CA GLN A 306 -15.89 0.25 -6.84
C GLN A 306 -14.65 1.18 -6.79
N ASN A 307 -14.13 1.56 -7.95
CA ASN A 307 -12.91 2.35 -8.03
C ASN A 307 -13.09 3.75 -7.44
N ILE A 308 -14.16 4.48 -7.82
CA ILE A 308 -14.37 5.85 -7.31
C ILE A 308 -14.66 5.87 -5.82
N SER A 309 -15.42 4.88 -5.32
CA SER A 309 -15.73 4.77 -3.89
C SER A 309 -14.48 4.47 -3.07
N GLN A 310 -13.68 3.49 -3.48
CA GLN A 310 -12.48 3.11 -2.76
C GLN A 310 -11.40 4.19 -2.85
N VAL A 311 -11.15 4.72 -4.05
CA VAL A 311 -10.06 5.70 -4.26
C VAL A 311 -10.36 7.04 -3.60
N PHE A 312 -11.58 7.56 -3.74
CA PHE A 312 -11.88 8.94 -3.32
C PHE A 312 -12.60 9.04 -1.99
N LEU A 313 -13.37 8.02 -1.61
CA LEU A 313 -14.20 8.06 -0.41
C LEU A 313 -13.74 7.10 0.69
N GLY A 314 -12.77 6.21 0.41
CA GLY A 314 -12.35 5.18 1.36
C GLY A 314 -13.48 4.20 1.70
N ILE A 315 -14.30 3.86 0.70
CA ILE A 315 -15.42 2.92 0.80
C ILE A 315 -15.15 1.72 -0.09
N ASN A 316 -15.05 0.54 0.50
CA ASN A 316 -14.83 -0.69 -0.27
C ASN A 316 -16.18 -1.32 -0.67
N MET A 317 -16.64 -1.02 -1.87
CA MET A 317 -17.91 -1.56 -2.39
C MET A 317 -17.81 -2.94 -3.06
N LYS A 318 -16.73 -3.69 -2.87
CA LYS A 318 -16.59 -5.03 -3.49
C LYS A 318 -17.70 -5.98 -3.05
N CYS A 319 -17.97 -6.09 -1.74
CA CYS A 319 -19.06 -6.91 -1.24
C CYS A 319 -20.42 -6.40 -1.73
N ALA A 320 -20.65 -5.10 -1.63
CA ALA A 320 -21.89 -4.46 -2.09
C ALA A 320 -22.12 -4.58 -3.61
N SER A 321 -21.12 -4.97 -4.38
CA SER A 321 -21.25 -5.23 -5.82
C SER A 321 -21.83 -6.59 -6.18
N CYS A 322 -21.93 -7.52 -5.20
CA CYS A 322 -22.47 -8.87 -5.40
C CYS A 322 -23.74 -9.13 -4.54
N HIS A 323 -23.79 -8.55 -3.36
CA HIS A 323 -24.87 -8.68 -2.37
C HIS A 323 -24.80 -7.51 -1.39
N ASP A 324 -25.75 -7.34 -0.51
CA ASP A 324 -25.62 -6.37 0.59
C ASP A 324 -24.37 -6.71 1.41
N SER A 325 -23.56 -5.70 1.73
CA SER A 325 -22.31 -5.92 2.44
C SER A 325 -22.56 -6.57 3.80
N PHE A 326 -21.71 -7.54 4.16
CA PHE A 326 -21.74 -8.18 5.49
C PHE A 326 -20.90 -7.42 6.53
N ILE A 327 -19.97 -6.60 6.05
CA ILE A 327 -18.92 -5.97 6.89
C ILE A 327 -19.19 -4.49 7.17
N ASP A 328 -20.06 -3.87 6.37
CA ASP A 328 -20.45 -2.47 6.49
C ASP A 328 -21.94 -2.29 6.17
N ASN A 329 -22.39 -1.04 6.02
CA ASN A 329 -23.81 -0.74 5.77
C ASN A 329 -24.17 -0.61 4.28
N TRP A 330 -23.21 -0.79 3.37
CA TRP A 330 -23.42 -0.57 1.93
C TRP A 330 -24.27 -1.69 1.31
N LYS A 331 -25.23 -1.28 0.47
CA LYS A 331 -26.19 -2.17 -0.16
C LYS A 331 -25.85 -2.40 -1.63
N LEU A 332 -26.25 -3.57 -2.14
CA LEU A 332 -26.17 -3.91 -3.55
C LEU A 332 -26.77 -2.81 -4.44
N GLU A 333 -27.95 -2.28 -4.04
CA GLU A 333 -28.62 -1.22 -4.78
C GLU A 333 -27.78 0.06 -4.85
N GLU A 334 -27.07 0.45 -3.79
CA GLU A 334 -26.23 1.66 -3.77
C GLU A 334 -25.03 1.53 -4.71
N ALA A 335 -24.37 0.36 -4.71
CA ALA A 335 -23.25 0.08 -5.62
C ALA A 335 -23.69 0.14 -7.09
N TYR A 336 -24.85 -0.45 -7.42
CA TYR A 336 -25.42 -0.42 -8.76
C TYR A 336 -25.98 0.94 -9.17
N ASN A 337 -26.60 1.68 -8.26
CA ASN A 337 -27.06 3.04 -8.51
C ASN A 337 -25.89 3.99 -8.84
N LEU A 338 -24.79 3.86 -8.11
CA LEU A 338 -23.56 4.61 -8.40
C LEU A 338 -22.94 4.18 -9.75
N ALA A 339 -22.95 2.89 -10.08
CA ALA A 339 -22.50 2.37 -11.36
C ALA A 339 -23.37 2.87 -12.54
N ALA A 340 -24.67 3.01 -12.32
CA ALA A 340 -25.63 3.50 -13.33
C ALA A 340 -25.35 4.95 -13.76
N ILE A 341 -24.65 5.74 -12.97
CA ILE A 341 -24.20 7.10 -13.36
C ILE A 341 -23.28 7.02 -14.59
N PHE A 342 -22.44 6.01 -14.66
CA PHE A 342 -21.49 5.78 -15.76
C PHE A 342 -22.10 4.98 -16.94
N SER A 343 -23.19 4.27 -16.72
CA SER A 343 -23.76 3.37 -17.72
C SER A 343 -24.44 4.12 -18.86
N ASP A 344 -24.22 3.67 -20.10
CA ASP A 344 -24.93 4.14 -21.30
C ASP A 344 -26.27 3.41 -21.53
N LYS A 345 -26.51 2.32 -20.79
CA LYS A 345 -27.66 1.43 -20.91
C LYS A 345 -28.33 1.24 -19.57
N PRO A 346 -29.63 0.89 -19.54
CA PRO A 346 -30.25 0.43 -18.30
C PRO A 346 -29.43 -0.69 -17.67
N LEU A 347 -29.14 -0.58 -16.38
CA LEU A 347 -28.30 -1.53 -15.64
C LEU A 347 -29.17 -2.33 -14.69
N GLU A 348 -29.27 -3.64 -14.93
CA GLU A 348 -30.00 -4.55 -14.03
C GLU A 348 -29.12 -4.98 -12.84
N LEU A 349 -29.72 -5.00 -11.64
CA LEU A 349 -29.03 -5.50 -10.45
C LEU A 349 -28.84 -7.01 -10.55
N ASN A 350 -27.60 -7.47 -10.34
CA ASN A 350 -27.27 -8.89 -10.27
C ASN A 350 -26.79 -9.23 -8.86
N ARG A 351 -27.39 -10.25 -8.27
CA ARG A 351 -26.93 -10.79 -7.00
C ARG A 351 -26.11 -12.06 -7.25
N CYS A 352 -24.79 -12.01 -7.03
CA CYS A 352 -23.87 -13.12 -7.35
C CYS A 352 -24.13 -13.69 -8.75
N ASP A 353 -24.07 -12.86 -9.78
CA ASP A 353 -24.32 -13.18 -11.20
C ASP A 353 -25.77 -13.55 -11.58
N LYS A 354 -26.71 -13.55 -10.64
CA LYS A 354 -28.14 -13.83 -10.92
C LYS A 354 -28.89 -12.52 -11.08
N PRO A 355 -29.52 -12.27 -12.24
CA PRO A 355 -30.39 -11.12 -12.45
C PRO A 355 -31.52 -11.08 -11.41
N THR A 356 -31.84 -9.89 -10.89
CA THR A 356 -32.88 -9.71 -9.87
C THR A 356 -34.21 -9.20 -10.43
N GLY A 357 -34.27 -8.81 -11.71
CA GLY A 357 -35.41 -8.14 -12.31
C GLY A 357 -35.51 -6.65 -11.89
N LYS A 358 -34.62 -6.13 -11.05
CA LYS A 358 -34.62 -4.73 -10.62
C LYS A 358 -33.61 -3.92 -11.40
N MET A 359 -33.97 -2.70 -11.78
CA MET A 359 -33.11 -1.78 -12.53
C MET A 359 -32.50 -0.74 -11.60
N ALA A 360 -31.20 -0.52 -11.75
CA ALA A 360 -30.48 0.55 -11.07
C ALA A 360 -30.89 1.93 -11.62
N LYS A 361 -30.84 2.93 -10.75
CA LYS A 361 -31.07 4.34 -11.10
C LYS A 361 -29.81 5.13 -10.85
N PRO A 362 -29.35 5.99 -11.77
CA PRO A 362 -28.25 6.90 -11.50
C PRO A 362 -28.53 7.70 -10.22
N LYS A 363 -27.77 7.46 -9.15
CA LYS A 363 -28.00 8.12 -7.86
C LYS A 363 -26.68 8.23 -7.09
N TRP A 364 -26.49 9.37 -6.45
CA TRP A 364 -25.39 9.62 -5.54
C TRP A 364 -25.62 8.99 -4.16
N ILE A 365 -24.55 8.58 -3.49
CA ILE A 365 -24.63 7.86 -2.20
C ILE A 365 -24.78 8.78 -0.98
N PHE A 366 -24.52 10.09 -1.13
CA PHE A 366 -24.70 11.10 -0.08
C PHE A 366 -25.72 12.16 -0.51
N PRO A 367 -27.03 11.87 -0.39
CA PRO A 367 -28.09 12.75 -0.91
C PRO A 367 -28.12 14.14 -0.26
N GLU A 368 -27.51 14.32 0.92
CA GLU A 368 -27.39 15.62 1.59
C GLU A 368 -26.52 16.63 0.82
N LEU A 369 -25.67 16.18 -0.12
CA LEU A 369 -24.87 17.05 -0.99
C LEU A 369 -25.56 17.42 -2.30
N GLY A 370 -26.66 16.77 -2.62
CA GLY A 370 -27.38 16.91 -3.86
C GLY A 370 -27.60 15.57 -4.57
N ASP A 371 -28.15 15.63 -5.78
CA ASP A 371 -28.53 14.45 -6.54
C ASP A 371 -28.05 14.54 -7.99
N ILE A 372 -28.13 13.42 -8.70
CA ILE A 372 -27.82 13.28 -10.12
C ILE A 372 -29.12 13.25 -10.90
N ASP A 373 -29.23 14.04 -11.98
CA ASP A 373 -30.36 13.92 -12.91
C ASP A 373 -30.28 12.59 -13.68
N PRO A 374 -31.14 11.61 -13.37
CA PRO A 374 -31.09 10.28 -14.00
C PRO A 374 -31.41 10.32 -15.51
N LYS A 375 -32.00 11.43 -16.02
CA LYS A 375 -32.35 11.61 -17.43
C LYS A 375 -31.24 12.32 -18.21
N ALA A 376 -30.28 12.91 -17.55
CA ALA A 376 -29.17 13.60 -18.20
C ALA A 376 -28.29 12.60 -18.99
N PRO A 377 -27.67 13.05 -20.09
CA PRO A 377 -26.64 12.27 -20.78
C PRO A 377 -25.50 11.87 -19.85
N LYS A 378 -24.80 10.77 -20.14
CA LYS A 378 -23.70 10.26 -19.30
C LYS A 378 -22.65 11.31 -18.97
N GLU A 379 -22.22 12.07 -19.96
CA GLU A 379 -21.21 13.12 -19.78
C GLU A 379 -21.65 14.17 -18.76
N GLU A 380 -22.94 14.52 -18.76
CA GLU A 380 -23.49 15.47 -17.80
C GLU A 380 -23.64 14.85 -16.40
N ARG A 381 -24.08 13.58 -16.31
CA ARG A 381 -24.11 12.85 -15.03
C ARG A 381 -22.72 12.74 -14.40
N LEU A 382 -21.69 12.52 -15.22
CA LEU A 382 -20.30 12.47 -14.72
C LEU A 382 -19.81 13.83 -14.22
N LYS A 383 -20.22 14.95 -14.89
CA LYS A 383 -19.91 16.30 -14.39
C LYS A 383 -20.63 16.61 -13.08
N GLN A 384 -21.90 16.24 -12.96
CA GLN A 384 -22.66 16.37 -11.72
C GLN A 384 -22.00 15.54 -10.61
N LEU A 385 -21.63 14.29 -10.88
CA LEU A 385 -20.91 13.44 -9.93
C LEU A 385 -19.57 14.05 -9.50
N ALA A 386 -18.79 14.57 -10.44
CA ALA A 386 -17.53 15.24 -10.14
C ALA A 386 -17.74 16.46 -9.23
N GLY A 387 -18.83 17.21 -9.44
CA GLY A 387 -19.24 18.31 -8.57
C GLY A 387 -19.58 17.86 -7.16
N LEU A 388 -20.39 16.81 -7.02
CA LEU A 388 -20.77 16.24 -5.71
C LEU A 388 -19.59 15.58 -4.98
N MET A 389 -18.73 14.87 -5.73
CA MET A 389 -17.52 14.28 -5.17
C MET A 389 -16.59 15.32 -4.56
N THR A 390 -16.45 16.46 -5.21
CA THR A 390 -15.58 17.57 -4.77
C THR A 390 -16.34 18.71 -4.09
N HIS A 391 -17.57 18.45 -3.63
CA HIS A 391 -18.33 19.43 -2.87
C HIS A 391 -17.57 19.83 -1.59
N PRO A 392 -17.51 21.13 -1.23
CA PRO A 392 -16.75 21.57 -0.04
C PRO A 392 -17.16 20.90 1.27
N GLU A 393 -18.40 20.46 1.37
CA GLU A 393 -18.91 19.72 2.53
C GLU A 393 -18.70 18.20 2.45
N ASN A 394 -18.13 17.70 1.35
CA ASN A 394 -17.78 16.27 1.24
C ASN A 394 -16.48 15.96 1.98
N GLY A 395 -16.58 15.84 3.28
CA GLY A 395 -15.42 15.48 4.11
C GLY A 395 -14.91 14.06 3.90
N ARG A 396 -15.67 13.17 3.27
CA ARG A 396 -15.14 11.85 2.89
C ARG A 396 -13.95 11.99 1.96
N LEU A 397 -14.03 12.86 0.96
CA LEU A 397 -12.94 13.10 0.02
C LEU A 397 -11.68 13.58 0.74
N THR A 398 -11.80 14.62 1.59
CA THR A 398 -10.65 15.21 2.26
C THR A 398 -10.09 14.31 3.35
N ARG A 399 -10.93 13.70 4.20
CA ARG A 399 -10.48 12.75 5.23
C ARG A 399 -9.75 11.55 4.63
N THR A 400 -10.24 11.01 3.51
CA THR A 400 -9.62 9.86 2.85
C THR A 400 -8.21 10.16 2.37
N VAL A 401 -8.02 11.26 1.65
CA VAL A 401 -6.70 11.59 1.11
C VAL A 401 -5.72 12.00 2.20
N VAL A 402 -6.15 12.79 3.19
CA VAL A 402 -5.24 13.18 4.29
C VAL A 402 -4.87 11.98 5.17
N ASN A 403 -5.79 11.02 5.37
CA ASN A 403 -5.51 9.79 6.10
C ASN A 403 -4.45 8.93 5.39
N ARG A 404 -4.52 8.79 4.06
CA ARG A 404 -3.52 8.05 3.27
C ARG A 404 -2.15 8.73 3.26
N ILE A 405 -2.12 10.06 3.11
CA ILE A 405 -0.86 10.82 3.19
C ILE A 405 -0.27 10.70 4.60
N TRP A 406 -1.10 10.81 5.63
CA TRP A 406 -0.69 10.60 7.01
C TRP A 406 -0.09 9.20 7.22
N GLU A 407 -0.79 8.15 6.79
CA GLU A 407 -0.30 6.77 6.87
C GLU A 407 1.05 6.62 6.19
N ARG A 408 1.20 7.15 4.97
CA ARG A 408 2.43 7.06 4.21
C ARG A 408 3.61 7.74 4.91
N LEU A 409 3.37 8.87 5.59
CA LEU A 409 4.41 9.60 6.32
C LEU A 409 4.64 9.04 7.72
N MET A 410 3.58 8.69 8.44
CA MET A 410 3.62 8.34 9.86
C MET A 410 3.59 6.82 10.13
N GLY A 411 3.38 6.01 9.09
CA GLY A 411 3.41 4.56 9.16
C GLY A 411 2.10 3.89 9.58
N ARG A 412 1.06 4.64 10.00
CA ARG A 412 -0.30 4.12 10.25
C ARG A 412 -1.31 5.24 10.07
N GLY A 413 -2.43 4.93 9.45
CA GLY A 413 -3.54 5.87 9.27
C GLY A 413 -4.15 6.34 10.59
N ILE A 414 -4.78 7.50 10.58
CA ILE A 414 -5.62 7.98 11.68
C ILE A 414 -6.87 7.10 11.77
N VAL A 415 -7.42 6.74 10.63
CA VAL A 415 -8.33 5.60 10.46
C VAL A 415 -7.52 4.44 9.90
N HIS A 416 -7.68 3.26 10.46
CA HIS A 416 -6.99 2.05 10.02
C HIS A 416 -7.94 0.84 10.04
N PRO A 417 -7.96 0.02 8.98
CA PRO A 417 -7.26 0.18 7.69
C PRO A 417 -7.65 1.46 6.94
N VAL A 418 -6.74 1.98 6.08
CA VAL A 418 -6.91 3.32 5.46
C VAL A 418 -8.12 3.45 4.53
N ASP A 419 -8.69 2.34 4.08
CA ASP A 419 -9.90 2.30 3.24
C ASP A 419 -11.17 1.97 4.03
N ALA A 420 -11.06 1.78 5.34
CA ALA A 420 -12.20 1.58 6.21
C ALA A 420 -12.62 2.91 6.85
N MET A 421 -12.90 3.92 6.01
CA MET A 421 -13.25 5.26 6.50
C MET A 421 -14.59 5.32 7.26
N ASP A 422 -15.27 4.18 7.40
CA ASP A 422 -16.40 3.95 8.29
C ASP A 422 -15.97 3.43 9.67
N ALA A 423 -14.67 3.22 9.91
CA ALA A 423 -14.11 2.87 11.21
C ALA A 423 -13.77 4.12 12.03
N GLU A 424 -13.84 3.98 13.36
CA GLU A 424 -13.51 5.07 14.29
C GLU A 424 -12.03 5.47 14.20
N PRO A 425 -11.71 6.75 14.01
CA PRO A 425 -10.34 7.23 14.04
C PRO A 425 -9.78 7.17 15.46
N TRP A 426 -8.50 6.82 15.62
CA TRP A 426 -7.88 6.88 16.96
C TRP A 426 -7.75 8.33 17.49
N ASN A 427 -7.90 9.34 16.63
CA ASN A 427 -7.99 10.75 17.01
C ASN A 427 -8.85 11.52 15.99
N GLU A 428 -10.11 11.73 16.30
CA GLU A 428 -11.09 12.37 15.44
C GLU A 428 -10.76 13.86 15.19
N ASP A 429 -10.27 14.57 16.23
CA ASP A 429 -9.90 15.98 16.10
C ASP A 429 -8.73 16.16 15.11
N LEU A 430 -7.75 15.27 15.15
CA LEU A 430 -6.65 15.32 14.20
C LEU A 430 -7.13 15.10 12.76
N LEU A 431 -7.99 14.10 12.53
CA LEU A 431 -8.51 13.78 11.21
C LEU A 431 -9.31 14.96 10.63
N ASP A 432 -10.24 15.52 11.42
CA ASP A 432 -11.08 16.63 11.00
C ASP A 432 -10.26 17.91 10.77
N TYR A 433 -9.30 18.21 11.67
CA TYR A 433 -8.42 19.36 11.51
C TYR A 433 -7.63 19.28 10.20
N LEU A 434 -7.03 18.12 9.92
CA LEU A 434 -6.26 17.92 8.69
C LEU A 434 -7.13 18.00 7.44
N ALA A 435 -8.35 17.47 7.49
CA ALA A 435 -9.31 17.52 6.38
C ALA A 435 -9.77 18.96 6.07
N CYS A 436 -10.13 19.74 7.11
CA CYS A 436 -10.47 21.16 6.95
C CYS A 436 -9.30 21.96 6.40
N ARG A 437 -8.13 21.81 7.02
CA ARG A 437 -6.91 22.50 6.62
C ARG A 437 -6.52 22.24 5.17
N PHE A 438 -6.61 21.00 4.73
CA PHE A 438 -6.30 20.62 3.34
C PHE A 438 -7.23 21.29 2.33
N ALA A 439 -8.53 21.38 2.65
CA ALA A 439 -9.48 22.08 1.79
C ALA A 439 -9.26 23.60 1.80
N GLU A 440 -9.00 24.20 2.97
CA GLU A 440 -8.73 25.64 3.14
C GLU A 440 -7.45 26.07 2.41
N ASP A 441 -6.43 25.22 2.37
CA ASP A 441 -5.17 25.45 1.66
C ASP A 441 -5.30 25.17 0.13
N GLY A 442 -6.51 25.05 -0.44
CA GLY A 442 -6.76 24.90 -1.86
C GLY A 442 -6.43 23.51 -2.41
N TYR A 443 -6.54 22.47 -1.60
CA TYR A 443 -6.30 21.08 -1.99
C TYR A 443 -4.87 20.81 -2.50
N ASP A 444 -3.89 21.55 -1.98
CA ASP A 444 -2.47 21.45 -2.35
C ASP A 444 -1.80 20.29 -1.62
N LEU A 445 -1.54 19.19 -2.36
CA LEU A 445 -0.92 17.98 -1.81
C LEU A 445 0.51 18.21 -1.31
N ARG A 446 1.32 18.99 -2.01
CA ARG A 446 2.71 19.26 -1.59
C ARG A 446 2.76 20.13 -0.34
N SER A 447 1.92 21.17 -0.29
CA SER A 447 1.78 22.01 0.90
C SER A 447 1.34 21.18 2.10
N PHE A 448 0.37 20.28 1.92
CA PHE A 448 -0.10 19.38 2.98
C PHE A 448 0.99 18.42 3.48
N ILE A 449 1.75 17.79 2.56
CA ILE A 449 2.89 16.95 2.92
C ILE A 449 3.91 17.75 3.73
N GLY A 450 4.27 18.95 3.25
CA GLY A 450 5.19 19.87 3.95
C GLY A 450 4.67 20.27 5.33
N PHE A 451 3.36 20.52 5.47
CA PHE A 451 2.73 20.82 6.73
C PHE A 451 2.87 19.64 7.74
N VAL A 452 2.60 18.41 7.33
CA VAL A 452 2.79 17.24 8.21
C VAL A 452 4.27 17.09 8.60
N MET A 453 5.18 17.21 7.63
CA MET A 453 6.62 17.02 7.85
C MET A 453 7.26 18.13 8.70
N SER A 454 6.66 19.32 8.78
CA SER A 454 7.13 20.42 9.64
C SER A 454 6.76 20.23 11.11
N SER A 455 5.82 19.33 11.43
CA SER A 455 5.45 19.02 12.82
C SER A 455 6.59 18.32 13.59
N LYS A 456 6.67 18.56 14.89
CA LYS A 456 7.57 17.80 15.77
C LYS A 456 7.16 16.33 15.85
N ALA A 457 5.89 16.03 15.63
CA ALA A 457 5.37 14.69 15.53
C ALA A 457 6.09 13.89 14.43
N TYR A 458 6.16 14.40 13.19
CA TYR A 458 6.90 13.76 12.11
C TYR A 458 8.41 13.74 12.38
N GLN A 459 8.97 14.81 12.97
CA GLN A 459 10.39 14.95 13.24
C GLN A 459 10.87 14.16 14.47
N SER A 460 9.99 13.40 15.09
CA SER A 460 10.30 12.56 16.23
C SER A 460 10.97 11.25 15.83
N ARG A 461 11.61 10.60 16.81
CA ARG A 461 12.20 9.27 16.65
C ARG A 461 11.11 8.25 16.33
N SER A 462 11.38 7.36 15.38
CA SER A 462 10.45 6.30 15.00
C SER A 462 10.29 5.24 16.09
N VAL A 463 9.06 4.74 16.18
CA VAL A 463 8.68 3.63 17.07
C VAL A 463 8.65 2.34 16.26
N ILE A 464 9.17 1.27 16.83
CA ILE A 464 9.07 -0.09 16.31
C ILE A 464 8.04 -0.83 17.16
N LEU A 465 6.97 -1.26 16.55
CA LEU A 465 5.96 -2.07 17.23
C LEU A 465 6.38 -3.53 17.18
N LYS A 466 6.18 -4.24 18.28
CA LYS A 466 6.47 -5.68 18.37
C LYS A 466 5.40 -6.52 17.66
N LYS A 467 4.17 -6.02 17.63
CA LYS A 467 3.03 -6.59 16.92
C LYS A 467 2.14 -5.47 16.37
N GLU A 468 1.33 -5.79 15.36
CA GLU A 468 0.33 -4.86 14.83
C GLU A 468 -0.68 -4.52 15.95
N PRO A 469 -0.88 -3.24 16.28
CA PRO A 469 -1.85 -2.86 17.31
C PRO A 469 -3.28 -2.92 16.74
N GLY A 470 -4.21 -3.37 17.56
CA GLY A 470 -5.63 -3.38 17.28
C GLY A 470 -6.30 -1.99 17.35
N GLU A 471 -7.58 -1.97 17.74
CA GLU A 471 -8.38 -0.72 17.86
C GLU A 471 -7.90 0.23 18.97
N ASP A 472 -7.19 -0.29 19.94
CA ASP A 472 -6.63 0.47 21.06
C ASP A 472 -5.31 1.19 20.72
N TYR A 473 -4.95 1.27 19.43
CA TYR A 473 -3.78 2.02 18.99
C TYR A 473 -3.77 3.45 19.54
N ARG A 474 -2.61 3.86 20.05
CA ARG A 474 -2.36 5.22 20.50
C ARG A 474 -1.05 5.71 19.91
N TYR A 475 -1.07 6.92 19.40
CA TYR A 475 0.13 7.54 18.85
C TYR A 475 1.23 7.69 19.93
N ALA A 476 2.44 7.23 19.60
CA ALA A 476 3.63 7.38 20.43
C ALA A 476 4.84 7.90 19.62
N GLY A 477 4.67 8.10 18.33
CA GLY A 477 5.67 8.56 17.37
C GLY A 477 5.40 7.99 15.98
N PRO A 478 6.09 8.45 14.93
CA PRO A 478 6.03 7.83 13.61
C PRO A 478 6.45 6.37 13.70
N LEU A 479 5.77 5.47 13.01
CA LEU A 479 6.17 4.07 12.97
C LEU A 479 7.33 3.87 11.99
N ALA A 480 8.25 3.00 12.33
CA ALA A 480 9.26 2.53 11.40
C ALA A 480 8.57 1.79 10.25
N LYS A 481 8.96 2.12 9.02
CA LYS A 481 8.35 1.59 7.79
C LYS A 481 9.38 0.81 6.99
N ARG A 482 8.99 -0.27 6.38
CA ARG A 482 9.82 -0.92 5.37
C ARG A 482 9.83 -0.10 4.08
N MET A 483 10.96 -0.04 3.39
CA MET A 483 11.01 0.54 2.04
C MET A 483 10.06 -0.21 1.11
N THR A 484 9.38 0.51 0.23
CA THR A 484 8.66 -0.11 -0.88
C THR A 484 9.66 -0.75 -1.86
N ALA A 485 9.16 -1.66 -2.72
CA ALA A 485 9.99 -2.26 -3.77
C ALA A 485 10.73 -1.22 -4.60
N GLU A 486 10.04 -0.13 -4.95
CA GLU A 486 10.61 0.96 -5.75
C GLU A 486 11.68 1.72 -4.97
N GLN A 487 11.45 2.04 -3.70
CA GLN A 487 12.45 2.72 -2.86
C GLN A 487 13.70 1.86 -2.67
N PHE A 488 13.52 0.56 -2.42
CA PHE A 488 14.65 -0.36 -2.27
C PHE A 488 15.49 -0.43 -3.53
N VAL A 489 14.89 -0.74 -4.67
CA VAL A 489 15.62 -0.91 -5.94
C VAL A 489 16.21 0.42 -6.43
N ASP A 490 15.48 1.52 -6.30
CA ASP A 490 15.99 2.86 -6.64
C ASP A 490 17.19 3.24 -5.75
N SER A 491 17.18 2.90 -4.46
CA SER A 491 18.31 3.12 -3.55
C SER A 491 19.51 2.25 -3.93
N VAL A 492 19.29 0.99 -4.30
CA VAL A 492 20.34 0.11 -4.84
C VAL A 492 20.94 0.72 -6.12
N TRP A 493 20.10 1.09 -7.09
CA TRP A 493 20.57 1.72 -8.31
C TRP A 493 21.34 3.02 -8.07
N GLN A 494 20.87 3.83 -7.12
CA GLN A 494 21.55 5.09 -6.74
C GLN A 494 22.95 4.84 -6.21
N VAL A 495 23.12 3.90 -5.28
CA VAL A 495 24.42 3.56 -4.69
C VAL A 495 25.36 2.97 -5.73
N LEU A 496 24.84 2.10 -6.60
CA LEU A 496 25.64 1.40 -7.62
C LEU A 496 25.88 2.25 -8.89
N GLY A 497 25.11 3.33 -9.11
CA GLY A 497 25.11 4.08 -10.36
C GLY A 497 24.53 3.31 -11.55
N ALA A 498 23.73 2.28 -11.28
CA ALA A 498 23.21 1.31 -12.26
C ALA A 498 21.74 1.57 -12.57
N HIS A 499 21.43 2.54 -13.41
CA HIS A 499 20.07 2.88 -13.82
C HIS A 499 19.74 2.36 -15.22
N PRO A 500 18.49 1.97 -15.50
CA PRO A 500 18.04 1.71 -16.86
C PRO A 500 18.23 2.92 -17.75
N LYS A 501 18.61 2.69 -19.00
CA LYS A 501 18.81 3.79 -19.99
C LYS A 501 17.49 4.35 -20.51
N LYS A 502 16.37 3.59 -20.39
CA LYS A 502 15.08 3.95 -20.98
C LYS A 502 13.93 3.59 -20.03
N ALA A 503 13.01 4.53 -19.87
CA ALA A 503 11.75 4.31 -19.18
C ALA A 503 10.74 3.57 -20.08
N THR A 504 9.87 2.75 -19.49
CA THR A 504 8.68 2.20 -20.15
C THR A 504 7.56 3.23 -20.20
N ALA A 505 7.40 4.00 -19.11
CA ALA A 505 6.42 5.07 -19.01
C ALA A 505 6.76 6.22 -19.98
N LYS A 506 5.78 6.64 -20.76
CA LYS A 506 5.90 7.78 -21.68
C LYS A 506 5.46 9.05 -20.94
N VAL A 507 6.42 9.73 -20.31
CA VAL A 507 6.19 10.93 -19.49
C VAL A 507 7.20 12.03 -19.82
N ASP A 508 6.83 13.29 -19.63
CA ASP A 508 7.74 14.42 -19.76
C ASP A 508 8.44 14.70 -18.43
N ARG A 509 9.72 14.29 -18.34
CA ARG A 509 10.59 14.45 -17.18
C ARG A 509 11.50 15.68 -17.27
N LYS A 510 11.20 16.64 -18.13
CA LYS A 510 11.98 17.88 -18.17
C LYS A 510 11.75 18.65 -16.87
N PRO A 511 12.81 18.99 -16.10
CA PRO A 511 12.67 19.83 -14.92
C PRO A 511 12.09 21.20 -15.30
N LYS A 512 11.37 21.83 -14.37
CA LYS A 512 10.95 23.24 -14.53
C LYS A 512 12.16 24.17 -14.61
N ASP A 513 13.21 23.88 -13.85
CA ASP A 513 14.48 24.58 -13.92
C ASP A 513 15.31 24.06 -15.12
N PRO A 514 15.53 24.87 -16.17
CA PRO A 514 16.32 24.46 -17.34
C PRO A 514 17.79 24.14 -17.04
N ALA A 515 18.32 24.64 -15.92
CA ALA A 515 19.68 24.37 -15.47
C ALA A 515 19.84 23.05 -14.75
N ALA A 516 18.71 22.42 -14.36
CA ALA A 516 18.74 21.14 -13.67
C ALA A 516 19.20 20.00 -14.61
N LYS A 517 20.06 19.12 -14.07
CA LYS A 517 20.54 17.94 -14.80
C LYS A 517 19.40 16.96 -15.05
N SER A 518 19.48 16.23 -16.18
CA SER A 518 18.60 15.08 -16.43
C SER A 518 18.78 14.03 -15.33
N LEU A 519 17.66 13.61 -14.74
CA LEU A 519 17.65 12.63 -13.68
C LEU A 519 17.64 11.19 -14.25
N PRO A 520 18.29 10.23 -13.57
CA PRO A 520 18.25 8.82 -13.94
C PRO A 520 16.82 8.28 -13.98
N VAL A 521 16.62 7.22 -14.77
CA VAL A 521 15.32 6.52 -14.79
C VAL A 521 15.06 5.87 -13.44
N ARG A 522 13.80 5.94 -12.99
CA ARG A 522 13.33 5.41 -11.71
C ARG A 522 12.53 4.14 -11.90
N VAL A 523 12.47 3.31 -10.86
CA VAL A 523 11.71 2.05 -10.84
C VAL A 523 10.22 2.28 -11.09
N SER A 524 9.67 3.39 -10.61
CA SER A 524 8.28 3.78 -10.87
C SER A 524 7.94 3.94 -12.35
N LEU A 525 8.93 4.15 -13.21
CA LEU A 525 8.80 4.41 -14.65
C LEU A 525 9.06 3.18 -15.53
N VAL A 526 9.41 2.05 -14.94
CA VAL A 526 9.66 0.78 -15.66
C VAL A 526 8.66 -0.29 -15.30
N GLU A 527 8.55 -1.29 -16.15
CA GLU A 527 7.73 -2.48 -15.90
C GLU A 527 8.18 -3.20 -14.63
N SER A 528 7.22 -3.87 -13.97
CA SER A 528 7.54 -4.72 -12.82
C SER A 528 8.28 -5.98 -13.29
N ASP A 529 9.35 -6.31 -12.60
CA ASP A 529 10.13 -7.53 -12.77
C ASP A 529 9.90 -8.50 -11.59
N PHE A 530 10.62 -9.61 -11.56
CA PHE A 530 10.47 -10.59 -10.48
C PHE A 530 10.88 -10.00 -9.13
N LEU A 531 12.00 -9.29 -9.05
CA LEU A 531 12.50 -8.67 -7.81
C LEU A 531 11.50 -7.64 -7.26
N THR A 532 11.01 -6.74 -8.07
CA THR A 532 10.04 -5.73 -7.61
C THR A 532 8.72 -6.35 -7.17
N ARG A 533 8.26 -7.43 -7.83
CA ARG A 533 7.06 -8.17 -7.41
C ARG A 533 7.28 -8.94 -6.11
N SER A 534 8.41 -9.62 -5.95
CA SER A 534 8.76 -10.32 -4.72
C SER A 534 8.84 -9.35 -3.54
N LEU A 535 9.31 -8.11 -3.78
CA LEU A 535 9.35 -7.03 -2.81
C LEU A 535 8.00 -6.33 -2.56
N GLY A 536 6.92 -6.83 -3.18
CA GLY A 536 5.56 -6.38 -2.91
C GLY A 536 5.02 -5.31 -3.86
N ARG A 537 5.64 -5.07 -5.04
CA ARG A 537 5.02 -4.25 -6.09
C ARG A 537 3.81 -4.98 -6.67
N PRO A 538 2.58 -4.42 -6.57
CA PRO A 538 1.37 -5.12 -6.96
C PRO A 538 1.15 -5.13 -8.48
N ASN A 539 0.33 -6.08 -8.95
CA ASN A 539 -0.10 -6.14 -10.35
C ASN A 539 -1.13 -5.06 -10.73
N ARG A 540 -1.71 -4.36 -9.75
CA ARG A 540 -2.72 -3.32 -9.95
C ARG A 540 -3.99 -3.78 -10.69
N ASP A 541 -4.32 -5.05 -10.55
CA ASP A 541 -5.57 -5.61 -11.10
C ASP A 541 -6.80 -5.09 -10.35
N GLN A 542 -6.56 -4.63 -9.14
CA GLN A 542 -7.52 -3.96 -8.26
C GLN A 542 -6.92 -2.66 -7.73
N VAL A 543 -7.73 -1.85 -7.08
CA VAL A 543 -7.23 -0.71 -6.30
C VAL A 543 -6.37 -1.26 -5.16
N VAL A 544 -5.15 -0.76 -5.06
CA VAL A 544 -4.22 -1.13 -3.99
C VAL A 544 -3.94 0.10 -3.16
N THR A 545 -4.33 0.06 -1.91
CA THR A 545 -4.21 1.17 -0.96
C THR A 545 -3.13 0.94 0.07
N THR A 546 -2.87 -0.33 0.38
CA THR A 546 -1.82 -0.78 1.28
C THR A 546 -0.96 -1.85 0.59
N ARG A 547 0.29 -1.97 1.01
CA ARG A 547 1.20 -3.02 0.56
C ARG A 547 1.64 -3.87 1.75
N PRO A 548 1.99 -5.16 1.54
CA PRO A 548 2.50 -6.02 2.62
C PRO A 548 3.69 -5.37 3.34
N ARG A 549 3.66 -5.38 4.67
CA ARG A 549 4.73 -4.83 5.52
C ARG A 549 5.70 -5.89 6.01
N ASP A 550 5.23 -7.11 6.12
CA ASP A 550 6.02 -8.23 6.62
C ASP A 550 6.95 -8.79 5.55
N LEU A 551 8.10 -9.28 5.99
CA LEU A 551 9.03 -10.01 5.13
C LEU A 551 8.47 -11.41 4.85
N THR A 552 8.09 -11.68 3.61
CA THR A 552 7.67 -13.03 3.20
C THR A 552 8.87 -13.94 2.95
N THR A 553 8.65 -15.26 3.02
CA THR A 553 9.68 -16.25 2.67
C THR A 553 10.20 -16.05 1.23
N LEU A 554 9.31 -15.74 0.28
CA LEU A 554 9.70 -15.45 -1.10
C LEU A 554 10.64 -14.25 -1.21
N GLN A 555 10.34 -13.17 -0.49
CA GLN A 555 11.21 -11.99 -0.45
C GLN A 555 12.58 -12.31 0.13
N ALA A 556 12.64 -13.10 1.22
CA ALA A 556 13.90 -13.49 1.85
C ALA A 556 14.75 -14.34 0.90
N ILE A 557 14.13 -15.28 0.19
CA ILE A 557 14.83 -16.13 -0.79
C ILE A 557 15.34 -15.29 -1.98
N ASP A 558 14.52 -14.40 -2.52
CA ASP A 558 14.90 -13.58 -3.68
C ASP A 558 16.00 -12.56 -3.32
N LEU A 559 15.94 -11.96 -2.15
CA LEU A 559 17.00 -11.07 -1.65
C LEU A 559 18.33 -11.82 -1.38
N ALA A 560 18.26 -13.10 -1.00
CA ALA A 560 19.46 -13.91 -0.75
C ALA A 560 20.08 -14.49 -2.02
N ASN A 561 19.26 -14.91 -3.00
CA ASN A 561 19.70 -15.72 -4.13
C ASN A 561 19.13 -15.27 -5.50
N GLY A 562 18.42 -14.13 -5.55
CA GLY A 562 17.77 -13.70 -6.80
C GLY A 562 18.76 -13.16 -7.82
N ASP A 563 18.66 -13.66 -9.06
CA ASP A 563 19.57 -13.32 -10.17
C ASP A 563 19.60 -11.81 -10.48
N GLN A 564 18.47 -11.11 -10.30
CA GLN A 564 18.39 -9.68 -10.61
C GLN A 564 19.21 -8.85 -9.64
N LEU A 565 19.07 -9.10 -8.33
CA LEU A 565 19.86 -8.39 -7.33
C LEU A 565 21.34 -8.74 -7.48
N ALA A 566 21.68 -10.02 -7.64
CA ALA A 566 23.03 -10.47 -7.90
C ALA A 566 23.65 -9.77 -9.14
N GLY A 567 22.88 -9.63 -10.21
CA GLY A 567 23.30 -8.90 -11.40
C GLY A 567 23.60 -7.42 -11.14
N TYR A 568 22.77 -6.75 -10.34
CA TYR A 568 23.01 -5.35 -9.93
C TYR A 568 24.28 -5.25 -9.07
N LEU A 569 24.47 -6.15 -8.10
CA LEU A 569 25.65 -6.18 -7.24
C LEU A 569 26.93 -6.34 -8.06
N SER A 570 26.95 -7.30 -9.01
CA SER A 570 28.10 -7.56 -9.88
C SER A 570 28.45 -6.34 -10.77
N MET A 571 27.44 -5.72 -11.38
CA MET A 571 27.67 -4.49 -12.15
C MET A 571 28.20 -3.36 -11.27
N GLY A 572 27.62 -3.17 -10.09
CA GLY A 572 28.01 -2.15 -9.14
C GLY A 572 29.42 -2.35 -8.60
N ALA A 573 29.78 -3.59 -8.25
CA ALA A 573 31.11 -3.92 -7.78
C ALA A 573 32.21 -3.56 -8.80
N LYS A 574 31.99 -3.91 -10.07
CA LYS A 574 32.90 -3.55 -11.17
C LYS A 574 33.02 -2.02 -11.34
N ALA A 575 31.91 -1.30 -11.23
CA ALA A 575 31.91 0.15 -11.33
C ALA A 575 32.62 0.80 -10.15
N LEU A 576 32.47 0.30 -8.93
CA LEU A 576 33.15 0.78 -7.73
C LEU A 576 34.64 0.45 -7.74
N GLN A 577 35.02 -0.74 -8.21
CA GLN A 577 36.41 -1.12 -8.38
C GLN A 577 37.15 -0.15 -9.34
N GLN A 578 36.50 0.26 -10.42
CA GLN A 578 37.07 1.21 -11.38
C GLN A 578 37.31 2.62 -10.79
N LYS A 579 36.66 2.98 -9.68
CA LYS A 579 36.91 4.25 -8.99
C LYS A 579 38.24 4.28 -8.24
N GLY A 580 38.86 3.14 -8.01
CA GLY A 580 40.18 3.04 -7.40
C GLY A 580 40.22 3.46 -5.92
N MET A 581 39.09 3.46 -5.21
CA MET A 581 39.04 3.78 -3.78
C MET A 581 39.75 2.71 -2.97
N GLY A 582 40.48 3.13 -1.93
CA GLY A 582 41.03 2.20 -0.96
C GLY A 582 39.91 1.49 -0.16
N ALA A 583 40.21 0.34 0.43
CA ALA A 583 39.19 -0.47 1.15
C ALA A 583 38.46 0.35 2.22
N GLN A 584 39.19 1.08 3.06
CA GLN A 584 38.63 1.93 4.12
C GLN A 584 37.74 3.06 3.57
N GLU A 585 38.19 3.71 2.51
CA GLU A 585 37.46 4.79 1.84
C GLU A 585 36.15 4.28 1.23
N LEU A 586 36.19 3.10 0.61
CA LEU A 586 35.01 2.46 0.02
C LEU A 586 33.98 2.10 1.10
N ILE A 587 34.41 1.52 2.22
CA ILE A 587 33.53 1.15 3.32
C ILE A 587 32.86 2.41 3.92
N ASP A 588 33.67 3.44 4.24
CA ASP A 588 33.14 4.68 4.82
C ASP A 588 32.14 5.38 3.85
N TRP A 589 32.50 5.44 2.57
CA TRP A 589 31.62 5.99 1.53
C TRP A 589 30.31 5.19 1.45
N LEU A 590 30.37 3.86 1.45
CA LEU A 590 29.21 3.00 1.34
C LEU A 590 28.27 3.16 2.54
N TYR A 591 28.79 3.21 3.75
CA TYR A 591 28.00 3.40 4.97
C TYR A 591 27.33 4.78 5.02
N ARG A 592 28.08 5.85 4.68
CA ARG A 592 27.52 7.20 4.60
C ARG A 592 26.41 7.29 3.56
N HIS A 593 26.64 6.72 2.38
CA HIS A 593 25.66 6.75 1.29
C HIS A 593 24.42 5.88 1.57
N SER A 594 24.65 4.66 2.03
CA SER A 594 23.56 3.68 2.18
C SER A 594 22.80 3.80 3.50
N LEU A 595 23.51 4.10 4.60
CA LEU A 595 22.95 4.10 5.95
C LEU A 595 22.88 5.51 6.59
N SER A 596 23.41 6.54 5.91
CA SER A 596 23.42 7.93 6.37
C SER A 596 24.12 8.12 7.73
N ARG A 597 25.12 7.28 8.02
CA ARG A 597 25.91 7.34 9.24
C ARG A 597 27.37 6.93 8.97
N PRO A 598 28.30 7.35 9.82
CA PRO A 598 29.65 6.82 9.77
C PRO A 598 29.66 5.36 10.22
N LEU A 599 30.77 4.70 9.91
CA LEU A 599 31.07 3.34 10.38
C LEU A 599 31.29 3.32 11.90
N ALA A 600 30.74 2.34 12.60
CA ALA A 600 31.04 2.14 14.01
C ALA A 600 32.37 1.37 14.18
N SER A 601 33.11 1.64 15.29
CA SER A 601 34.42 1.03 15.51
C SER A 601 34.42 -0.51 15.53
N GLY A 602 33.30 -1.13 15.96
CA GLY A 602 33.16 -2.58 15.93
C GLY A 602 32.90 -3.16 14.53
N GLU A 603 32.28 -2.41 13.65
CA GLU A 603 31.98 -2.83 12.27
C GLU A 603 33.24 -2.74 11.39
N GLN A 604 34.08 -1.74 11.62
CA GLN A 604 35.27 -1.46 10.81
C GLN A 604 36.18 -2.68 10.70
N LYS A 605 36.51 -3.29 11.83
CA LYS A 605 37.44 -4.42 11.87
C LYS A 605 36.92 -5.63 11.08
N VAL A 606 35.63 -5.95 11.22
CA VAL A 606 34.99 -7.08 10.52
C VAL A 606 34.99 -6.84 9.00
N LEU A 607 34.68 -5.63 8.57
CA LEU A 607 34.60 -5.31 7.15
C LEU A 607 35.98 -5.23 6.49
N GLU A 608 36.99 -4.74 7.20
CA GLU A 608 38.39 -4.78 6.75
C GLU A 608 38.88 -6.21 6.59
N GLU A 609 38.55 -7.11 7.52
CA GLU A 609 38.91 -8.53 7.42
C GLU A 609 38.27 -9.19 6.19
N ILE A 610 36.98 -8.88 5.87
CA ILE A 610 36.29 -9.40 4.69
C ILE A 610 36.96 -8.92 3.39
N ILE A 611 37.27 -7.64 3.29
CA ILE A 611 37.91 -7.08 2.08
C ILE A 611 39.32 -7.63 1.94
N ASN A 612 40.13 -7.63 3.02
CA ASN A 612 41.52 -8.05 2.98
C ASN A 612 41.67 -9.56 2.73
N ALA A 613 40.76 -10.39 3.20
CA ALA A 613 40.77 -11.83 2.90
C ALA A 613 40.64 -12.14 1.41
N ASN A 614 39.95 -11.26 0.68
CA ASN A 614 39.69 -11.44 -0.74
C ASN A 614 40.60 -10.58 -1.64
N THR A 615 41.27 -9.53 -1.11
CA THR A 615 42.19 -8.68 -1.89
C THR A 615 43.55 -9.32 -2.16
N ALA A 616 43.92 -10.40 -1.49
CA ALA A 616 45.07 -11.21 -1.88
C ALA A 616 44.85 -11.98 -3.20
N ALA A 617 43.63 -11.96 -3.75
CA ALA A 617 43.25 -12.54 -5.01
C ALA A 617 43.44 -11.53 -6.17
N ASP A 618 43.31 -12.02 -7.41
CA ASP A 618 43.32 -11.21 -8.62
C ASP A 618 42.15 -10.19 -8.67
N ALA A 619 42.04 -9.41 -9.73
CA ALA A 619 40.99 -8.41 -9.93
C ALA A 619 39.56 -8.99 -9.82
N SER A 620 39.35 -10.29 -10.08
CA SER A 620 38.08 -11.00 -9.92
C SER A 620 37.73 -11.18 -8.43
N GLY A 621 38.69 -11.60 -7.62
CA GLY A 621 38.49 -11.77 -6.17
C GLY A 621 38.16 -10.43 -5.49
N GLN A 622 38.78 -9.34 -5.94
CA GLN A 622 38.47 -8.01 -5.44
C GLN A 622 37.04 -7.58 -5.78
N ALA A 623 36.55 -7.86 -6.99
CA ALA A 623 35.18 -7.57 -7.38
C ALA A 623 34.17 -8.38 -6.53
N HIS A 624 34.41 -9.66 -6.28
CA HIS A 624 33.57 -10.48 -5.40
C HIS A 624 33.52 -9.96 -3.96
N ALA A 625 34.66 -9.52 -3.39
CA ALA A 625 34.68 -8.90 -2.07
C ALA A 625 33.79 -7.65 -1.99
N ILE A 626 33.77 -6.85 -3.05
CA ILE A 626 32.88 -5.67 -3.13
C ILE A 626 31.43 -6.12 -3.28
N GLU A 627 31.11 -7.18 -4.06
CA GLU A 627 29.76 -7.75 -4.15
C GLU A 627 29.22 -8.18 -2.78
N ASP A 628 30.04 -8.92 -2.02
CA ASP A 628 29.70 -9.39 -0.67
C ASP A 628 29.44 -8.21 0.28
N LEU A 629 30.28 -7.19 0.23
CA LEU A 629 30.12 -5.97 1.02
C LEU A 629 28.83 -5.23 0.67
N LEU A 630 28.50 -5.07 -0.61
CA LEU A 630 27.28 -4.45 -1.09
C LEU A 630 26.06 -5.24 -0.62
N TRP A 631 26.07 -6.56 -0.77
CA TRP A 631 24.99 -7.42 -0.31
C TRP A 631 24.80 -7.29 1.21
N LEU A 632 25.87 -7.35 1.97
CA LEU A 632 25.83 -7.22 3.43
C LEU A 632 25.18 -5.89 3.86
N VAL A 633 25.54 -4.79 3.22
CA VAL A 633 24.98 -3.47 3.56
C VAL A 633 23.50 -3.36 3.17
N PHE A 634 23.12 -3.87 2.00
CA PHE A 634 21.71 -3.81 1.55
C PHE A 634 20.81 -4.76 2.32
N MET A 635 21.34 -5.81 2.92
CA MET A 635 20.59 -6.73 3.78
C MET A 635 20.44 -6.23 5.22
N GLN A 636 21.14 -5.17 5.61
CA GLN A 636 20.96 -4.60 6.95
C GLN A 636 19.54 -4.02 7.14
N PRO A 637 18.90 -4.25 8.30
CA PRO A 637 17.63 -3.61 8.62
C PRO A 637 17.68 -2.08 8.53
N GLU A 638 18.83 -1.46 8.82
CA GLU A 638 19.02 -0.01 8.69
C GLU A 638 18.89 0.48 7.25
N PHE A 639 19.30 -0.32 6.25
CA PHE A 639 19.10 0.01 4.86
C PHE A 639 17.62 -0.09 4.47
N GLN A 640 16.96 -1.19 4.85
CA GLN A 640 15.62 -1.54 4.40
C GLN A 640 14.49 -0.81 5.14
N ILE A 641 14.76 -0.27 6.34
CA ILE A 641 13.75 0.35 7.20
C ILE A 641 13.94 1.86 7.26
N ILE A 642 12.86 2.58 7.01
CA ILE A 642 12.75 4.03 7.17
C ILE A 642 12.39 4.31 8.63
N ARG A 643 13.31 4.95 9.35
CA ARG A 643 13.18 5.24 10.80
C ARG A 643 13.08 6.72 11.08
#